data_61cdb2aae9a8283166cd43e97528a6bc
#
_entry.id   61cdb2aae9a8283166cd43e97528a6bc
#
_cell.length_a   1.000
_cell.length_b   1.000
_cell.length_c   1.000
_cell.angle_alpha   90.00
_cell.angle_beta   90.00
_cell.angle_gamma   90.00
#
_symmetry.space_group_name_H-M   'P 1'
#
loop_
_entity.id
_entity.type
_entity.pdbx_description
1 polymer ?
#
loop_
_entity_poly.entity_id
_entity_poly.type
_entity_poly.pdbx_seq_one_letter_code
_entity_poly.pdbx_strand_id
1 'polypeptide(L)'
;MAKDEKKGDKVAVAVKAIKSIEELAGVGPATAEKLKEAGFTDLMGLAVASPTMVADAAEIGTNVAQKIIIAAREAVDIGGFETGDVILERRKSVAKLPTCSKALDELLGGGLETQAITEMYGEFGSGKCMTKNSTVLYFNDRHPHLESIEDAYLKYARLHGEAPFEDGFAVSGAPIHVLGLPSAGFGLTRASALYRERADEVYCIRTSRGAVFEVTKAHRFLTVTTQGVQWVPAVKLLVGDPVAAPKSIPMEGGSLSEDDAYFLGLFVAEGTANPVSLCNADQRIIDWVRTYVEKRFGYAPRVSPYTSAPHVKNVLFRQPTVEFLGDLARTKAGTKRAPMEVLSGREEVVRSFLAGYLDGDGCVDEGTVSATTKSSDLATDLAYLFERLGVRITRSERVIDGVTYYVIFVVGFDRDGLRLPMLTKKIPSFRTHNSSHGYPTRIPRFLAMIYRRALGGGRGRRKKAIGGATNEAETFYHVLTRSRYERKTINDVTFRRIVQEFLAGHERLHRAKELAETLDTLANLEFAELVNLLPFAYETLADDLELSRSALRNYLWRGLPQDPTLRSRLREALLSRITDRLRVLEEAFSHIRNIYAMAWDEIVSIEARPYHDWVYDFVVPDGHAFVGGSIPTFMHNSQIGHQLAVNVTRPEDDGGMNGDTVWIDTEQTFRPERIRHMADALDLDADAILKRIHVARAFNSHHQMLLVEKAQELTQDFPIRLIVIDSLTAHFRAEFIGRGVLAERQQLLNKHIHELMRFGDIHNAVVYVTNQVHAKPDAFFGDPTRPVGGHIVGHSATFRVYLRKSKGGKRIARLIDSPSLPEAEAVFSVSEDGIRD
;
A
#
# COMPACT_ATOMS: atom_id res chain seq x y z
N MET A 1 73.55 15.08 -51.49
CA MET A 1 73.71 13.62 -51.52
C MET A 1 72.40 13.00 -51.00
N ALA A 2 71.56 12.47 -51.88
CA ALA A 2 70.31 11.81 -51.64
C ALA A 2 70.58 10.41 -51.06
N LYS A 3 69.73 9.95 -50.15
CA LYS A 3 69.51 8.57 -49.88
C LYS A 3 68.04 8.25 -49.84
N ASP A 4 67.65 7.45 -50.80
CA ASP A 4 66.34 6.89 -50.95
C ASP A 4 65.87 6.12 -49.68
N GLU A 5 64.64 6.40 -49.23
CA GLU A 5 63.88 5.52 -48.36
C GLU A 5 62.72 4.91 -49.17
N LYS A 6 62.78 3.61 -49.34
CA LYS A 6 61.72 2.81 -49.94
C LYS A 6 60.49 2.82 -49.05
N LYS A 7 59.36 3.27 -49.56
CA LYS A 7 58.02 2.98 -49.05
C LYS A 7 57.70 1.49 -49.30
N GLY A 8 57.50 0.75 -48.20
CA GLY A 8 56.90 -0.56 -48.25
C GLY A 8 55.40 -0.43 -48.11
N ASP A 9 54.64 -0.66 -49.17
CA ASP A 9 53.20 -0.81 -49.16
C ASP A 9 52.81 -2.04 -48.32
N LYS A 10 52.23 -1.79 -47.14
CA LYS A 10 51.48 -2.84 -46.44
C LYS A 10 50.06 -2.87 -46.99
N VAL A 11 49.76 -3.85 -47.79
CA VAL A 11 48.39 -4.22 -48.19
C VAL A 11 47.63 -4.54 -46.93
N ALA A 12 46.70 -3.67 -46.50
CA ALA A 12 45.73 -3.94 -45.45
C ALA A 12 44.68 -4.94 -45.98
N VAL A 13 44.81 -6.20 -45.59
CA VAL A 13 43.75 -7.18 -45.76
C VAL A 13 42.62 -6.75 -44.83
N ALA A 14 41.48 -6.35 -45.38
CA ALA A 14 40.28 -6.09 -44.63
C ALA A 14 39.84 -7.37 -43.92
N VAL A 15 40.11 -7.50 -42.63
CA VAL A 15 39.59 -8.56 -41.78
C VAL A 15 38.11 -8.31 -41.64
N LYS A 16 37.29 -9.23 -42.13
CA LYS A 16 35.85 -9.20 -42.00
C LYS A 16 35.51 -9.26 -40.52
N ALA A 17 34.90 -8.22 -39.94
CA ALA A 17 34.53 -8.17 -38.52
C ALA A 17 33.54 -9.34 -38.27
N ILE A 18 33.93 -10.26 -37.39
CA ILE A 18 33.07 -11.35 -36.88
C ILE A 18 31.99 -10.73 -36.00
N LYS A 19 30.72 -10.97 -36.34
CA LYS A 19 29.60 -10.33 -35.63
C LYS A 19 28.72 -11.31 -34.83
N SER A 20 28.90 -12.62 -35.04
CA SER A 20 28.07 -13.63 -34.37
C SER A 20 28.92 -14.86 -33.98
N ILE A 21 28.37 -15.65 -33.02
CA ILE A 21 29.04 -16.84 -32.50
C ILE A 21 29.28 -17.89 -33.60
N GLU A 22 28.39 -17.99 -34.57
CA GLU A 22 28.46 -18.91 -35.69
C GLU A 22 29.65 -18.60 -36.64
N GLU A 23 30.12 -17.36 -36.64
CA GLU A 23 31.25 -16.93 -37.48
C GLU A 23 32.62 -17.18 -36.81
N LEU A 24 32.64 -17.64 -35.54
CA LEU A 24 33.87 -17.91 -34.81
C LEU A 24 34.60 -19.13 -35.38
N ALA A 25 35.94 -19.02 -35.52
CA ALA A 25 36.77 -20.14 -35.94
C ALA A 25 36.66 -21.29 -34.91
N GLY A 26 36.26 -22.46 -35.40
CA GLY A 26 36.08 -23.67 -34.58
C GLY A 26 34.67 -23.88 -34.02
N VAL A 27 33.72 -22.99 -34.32
CA VAL A 27 32.31 -23.16 -34.00
C VAL A 27 31.55 -23.64 -35.22
N GLY A 28 31.09 -24.90 -35.19
CA GLY A 28 30.15 -25.43 -36.18
C GLY A 28 28.70 -25.20 -35.76
N PRO A 29 27.72 -25.41 -36.67
CA PRO A 29 26.30 -25.18 -36.37
C PRO A 29 25.81 -25.87 -35.09
N ALA A 30 26.16 -27.14 -34.88
CA ALA A 30 25.79 -27.88 -33.67
C ALA A 30 26.43 -27.34 -32.39
N THR A 31 27.66 -26.81 -32.48
CA THR A 31 28.33 -26.18 -31.34
C THR A 31 27.76 -24.81 -31.04
N ALA A 32 27.40 -24.04 -32.08
CA ALA A 32 26.73 -22.76 -31.92
C ALA A 32 25.35 -22.90 -31.21
N GLU A 33 24.58 -23.93 -31.59
CA GLU A 33 23.28 -24.23 -30.97
C GLU A 33 23.47 -24.61 -29.51
N LYS A 34 24.39 -25.47 -29.14
CA LYS A 34 24.71 -25.81 -27.74
C LYS A 34 25.17 -24.62 -26.93
N LEU A 35 25.98 -23.72 -27.47
CA LEU A 35 26.41 -22.51 -26.82
C LEU A 35 25.24 -21.56 -26.56
N LYS A 36 24.29 -21.42 -27.50
CA LYS A 36 23.07 -20.62 -27.33
C LYS A 36 22.13 -21.23 -26.29
N GLU A 37 21.89 -22.53 -26.32
CA GLU A 37 21.11 -23.26 -25.32
C GLU A 37 21.73 -23.14 -23.95
N ALA A 38 23.07 -23.08 -23.84
CA ALA A 38 23.83 -22.84 -22.62
C ALA A 38 23.80 -21.34 -22.16
N GLY A 39 23.11 -20.45 -22.89
CA GLY A 39 22.98 -19.04 -22.54
C GLY A 39 24.10 -18.15 -23.09
N PHE A 40 25.03 -18.65 -23.90
CA PHE A 40 26.02 -17.80 -24.56
C PHE A 40 25.46 -17.28 -25.88
N THR A 41 24.93 -16.07 -25.89
CA THR A 41 24.30 -15.47 -27.06
C THR A 41 25.15 -14.41 -27.76
N ASP A 42 26.20 -13.91 -27.09
CA ASP A 42 27.09 -12.88 -27.61
C ASP A 42 28.58 -13.23 -27.50
N LEU A 43 29.39 -12.63 -28.38
CA LEU A 43 30.83 -12.86 -28.43
C LEU A 43 31.59 -12.43 -27.19
N MET A 44 31.12 -11.33 -26.54
CA MET A 44 31.75 -10.81 -25.33
C MET A 44 31.53 -11.75 -24.14
N GLY A 45 30.32 -12.30 -23.99
CA GLY A 45 29.98 -13.30 -22.97
C GLY A 45 30.89 -14.52 -23.05
N LEU A 46 31.17 -15.02 -24.29
CA LEU A 46 32.12 -16.12 -24.53
C LEU A 46 33.57 -15.71 -24.26
N ALA A 47 33.97 -14.51 -24.67
CA ALA A 47 35.35 -14.04 -24.54
C ALA A 47 35.83 -13.93 -23.09
N VAL A 48 34.90 -13.58 -22.16
CA VAL A 48 35.20 -13.43 -20.74
C VAL A 48 34.88 -14.66 -19.90
N ALA A 49 34.22 -15.66 -20.46
CA ALA A 49 33.87 -16.89 -19.76
C ALA A 49 35.10 -17.74 -19.41
N SER A 50 35.00 -18.60 -18.38
CA SER A 50 36.05 -19.59 -18.11
C SER A 50 35.87 -20.82 -18.99
N PRO A 51 36.99 -21.46 -19.46
CA PRO A 51 36.93 -22.66 -20.29
C PRO A 51 36.15 -23.81 -19.66
N THR A 52 36.23 -24.00 -18.35
CA THR A 52 35.48 -25.03 -17.62
C THR A 52 33.97 -24.72 -17.62
N MET A 53 33.58 -23.47 -17.36
CA MET A 53 32.16 -23.06 -17.37
C MET A 53 31.52 -23.27 -18.75
N VAL A 54 32.19 -22.90 -19.84
CA VAL A 54 31.69 -23.07 -21.19
C VAL A 54 31.64 -24.56 -21.58
N ALA A 55 32.64 -25.32 -21.16
CA ALA A 55 32.70 -26.77 -21.42
C ALA A 55 31.55 -27.52 -20.75
N ASP A 56 31.30 -27.22 -19.46
CA ASP A 56 30.27 -27.87 -18.67
C ASP A 56 28.85 -27.44 -19.11
N ALA A 57 28.63 -26.15 -19.36
CA ALA A 57 27.32 -25.64 -19.75
C ALA A 57 26.90 -26.04 -21.17
N ALA A 58 27.81 -26.04 -22.14
CA ALA A 58 27.52 -26.39 -23.54
C ALA A 58 27.82 -27.85 -23.86
N GLU A 59 28.17 -28.68 -22.85
CA GLU A 59 28.56 -30.09 -23.03
C GLU A 59 29.60 -30.31 -24.15
N ILE A 60 30.68 -29.54 -24.16
CA ILE A 60 31.79 -29.62 -25.10
C ILE A 60 33.13 -29.87 -24.37
N GLY A 61 34.09 -30.41 -25.09
CA GLY A 61 35.39 -30.63 -24.45
C GLY A 61 36.10 -29.34 -24.05
N THR A 62 36.77 -29.30 -22.88
CA THR A 62 37.45 -28.13 -22.36
C THR A 62 38.46 -27.50 -23.32
N ASN A 63 39.17 -28.33 -24.12
CA ASN A 63 40.06 -27.82 -25.15
C ASN A 63 39.36 -27.13 -26.30
N VAL A 64 38.11 -27.59 -26.64
CA VAL A 64 37.27 -26.94 -27.66
C VAL A 64 36.75 -25.62 -27.13
N ALA A 65 36.24 -25.61 -25.89
CA ALA A 65 35.79 -24.38 -25.21
C ALA A 65 36.92 -23.32 -25.12
N GLN A 66 38.16 -23.75 -24.82
CA GLN A 66 39.32 -22.86 -24.76
C GLN A 66 39.66 -22.23 -26.13
N LYS A 67 39.58 -23.02 -27.22
CA LYS A 67 39.78 -22.50 -28.58
C LYS A 67 38.70 -21.51 -29.00
N ILE A 68 37.46 -21.82 -28.68
CA ILE A 68 36.31 -20.92 -28.95
C ILE A 68 36.47 -19.60 -28.19
N ILE A 69 36.83 -19.66 -26.92
CA ILE A 69 37.10 -18.46 -26.08
C ILE A 69 38.24 -17.62 -26.64
N ILE A 70 39.35 -18.27 -27.10
CA ILE A 70 40.44 -17.55 -27.73
C ILE A 70 39.98 -16.86 -29.01
N ALA A 71 39.25 -17.57 -29.88
CA ALA A 71 38.70 -17.00 -31.11
C ALA A 71 37.71 -15.84 -30.82
N ALA A 72 36.88 -15.98 -29.79
CA ALA A 72 36.01 -14.91 -29.31
C ALA A 72 36.81 -13.70 -28.80
N ARG A 73 37.90 -13.94 -28.09
CA ARG A 73 38.81 -12.88 -27.59
C ARG A 73 39.52 -12.15 -28.73
N GLU A 74 39.84 -12.82 -29.81
CA GLU A 74 40.46 -12.22 -30.98
C GLU A 74 39.42 -11.44 -31.84
N ALA A 75 38.15 -11.84 -31.79
CA ALA A 75 37.07 -11.22 -32.53
C ALA A 75 36.46 -10.00 -31.84
N VAL A 76 36.58 -9.91 -30.51
CA VAL A 76 36.04 -8.84 -29.65
C VAL A 76 37.23 -8.10 -29.06
N ASP A 77 37.20 -6.78 -29.12
CA ASP A 77 38.10 -5.95 -28.32
C ASP A 77 37.76 -6.07 -26.84
N ILE A 78 38.47 -6.96 -26.14
CA ILE A 78 38.29 -7.23 -24.72
C ILE A 78 38.79 -6.09 -23.86
N GLY A 79 39.10 -4.92 -24.44
CA GLY A 79 39.64 -3.79 -23.74
C GLY A 79 41.07 -4.12 -23.21
N GLY A 80 42.07 -3.64 -23.83
CA GLY A 80 43.45 -3.69 -23.32
C GLY A 80 43.62 -2.71 -22.14
N PHE A 81 44.86 -2.58 -21.64
CA PHE A 81 45.19 -1.49 -20.73
C PHE A 81 45.03 -0.17 -21.45
N GLU A 82 44.13 0.67 -20.93
CA GLU A 82 43.93 2.02 -21.39
C GLU A 82 44.73 2.99 -20.49
N THR A 83 45.21 4.08 -21.04
CA THR A 83 45.85 5.12 -20.26
C THR A 83 44.81 5.95 -19.51
N GLY A 84 45.19 6.57 -18.38
CA GLY A 84 44.26 7.32 -17.55
C GLY A 84 43.58 8.51 -18.27
N ASP A 85 44.25 9.09 -19.29
CA ASP A 85 43.68 10.13 -20.12
C ASP A 85 42.57 9.63 -21.04
N VAL A 86 42.71 8.42 -21.59
CA VAL A 86 41.65 7.76 -22.41
C VAL A 86 40.43 7.44 -21.52
N ILE A 87 40.67 6.94 -20.31
CA ILE A 87 39.60 6.71 -19.34
C ILE A 87 38.92 8.04 -18.97
N LEU A 88 39.69 9.12 -18.78
CA LEU A 88 39.15 10.44 -18.47
C LEU A 88 38.24 10.97 -19.60
N GLU A 89 38.66 10.80 -20.87
CA GLU A 89 37.83 11.16 -22.02
C GLU A 89 36.54 10.33 -22.07
N ARG A 90 36.60 9.02 -21.83
CA ARG A 90 35.42 8.16 -21.80
C ARG A 90 34.47 8.57 -20.67
N ARG A 91 34.98 8.96 -19.50
CA ARG A 91 34.15 9.44 -18.39
C ARG A 91 33.41 10.75 -18.69
N LYS A 92 33.74 11.47 -19.74
CA LYS A 92 32.94 12.62 -20.21
C LYS A 92 31.56 12.23 -20.72
N SER A 93 31.34 10.97 -21.10
CA SER A 93 30.03 10.43 -21.49
C SER A 93 29.15 10.07 -20.30
N VAL A 94 29.70 10.07 -19.05
CA VAL A 94 28.93 9.80 -17.84
C VAL A 94 28.02 10.98 -17.57
N ALA A 95 26.72 10.75 -17.65
CA ALA A 95 25.70 11.74 -17.37
C ALA A 95 25.28 11.71 -15.88
N LYS A 96 24.63 12.77 -15.42
CA LYS A 96 24.16 12.89 -14.05
C LYS A 96 22.67 13.19 -14.02
N LEU A 97 21.90 12.40 -13.28
CA LEU A 97 20.47 12.56 -13.08
C LEU A 97 20.21 13.38 -11.82
N PRO A 98 19.68 14.60 -11.91
CA PRO A 98 19.41 15.44 -10.76
C PRO A 98 18.18 14.93 -9.96
N THR A 99 18.15 15.26 -8.67
CA THR A 99 17.13 14.82 -7.70
C THR A 99 16.00 15.85 -7.50
N CYS A 100 16.10 17.05 -8.07
CA CYS A 100 15.28 18.24 -7.78
C CYS A 100 15.59 18.93 -6.44
N SER A 101 16.62 18.52 -5.72
CA SER A 101 17.21 19.28 -4.62
C SER A 101 18.64 19.65 -4.98
N LYS A 102 18.95 20.94 -5.01
CA LYS A 102 20.30 21.44 -5.30
C LYS A 102 21.32 20.95 -4.26
N ALA A 103 20.90 20.94 -2.99
CA ALA A 103 21.77 20.47 -1.91
C ALA A 103 22.12 18.99 -2.07
N LEU A 104 21.17 18.14 -2.44
CA LEU A 104 21.40 16.72 -2.67
C LEU A 104 22.19 16.48 -3.94
N ASP A 105 21.94 17.26 -4.99
CA ASP A 105 22.69 17.19 -6.25
C ASP A 105 24.14 17.63 -6.04
N GLU A 106 24.40 18.72 -5.30
CA GLU A 106 25.76 19.14 -4.93
C GLU A 106 26.51 18.07 -4.12
N LEU A 107 25.83 17.41 -3.16
CA LEU A 107 26.40 16.30 -2.40
C LEU A 107 26.85 15.15 -3.30
N LEU A 108 26.12 14.89 -4.39
CA LEU A 108 26.39 13.84 -5.38
C LEU A 108 27.20 14.38 -6.59
N GLY A 109 27.77 15.58 -6.48
CA GLY A 109 28.59 16.18 -7.53
C GLY A 109 27.83 16.55 -8.82
N GLY A 110 26.51 16.80 -8.70
CA GLY A 110 25.61 17.21 -9.79
C GLY A 110 24.43 16.28 -10.03
N GLY A 111 24.27 15.22 -9.23
CA GLY A 111 23.22 14.22 -9.34
C GLY A 111 23.73 12.79 -9.36
N LEU A 112 22.84 11.81 -9.57
CA LEU A 112 23.21 10.40 -9.65
C LEU A 112 23.94 10.11 -10.96
N GLU A 113 25.12 9.50 -10.88
CA GLU A 113 25.91 9.15 -12.05
C GLU A 113 25.34 7.94 -12.80
N THR A 114 25.35 8.01 -14.15
CA THR A 114 25.21 6.81 -14.99
C THR A 114 26.44 5.91 -14.85
N GLN A 115 26.33 4.64 -15.23
CA GLN A 115 27.40 3.65 -15.10
C GLN A 115 27.85 3.42 -13.65
N ALA A 116 27.02 3.78 -12.67
CA ALA A 116 27.31 3.69 -11.25
C ALA A 116 26.09 3.18 -10.49
N ILE A 117 26.32 2.39 -9.43
CA ILE A 117 25.27 2.03 -8.49
C ILE A 117 25.23 3.04 -7.35
N THR A 118 24.11 3.74 -7.21
CA THR A 118 23.83 4.58 -6.05
C THR A 118 22.93 3.84 -5.07
N GLU A 119 23.48 3.44 -3.94
CA GLU A 119 22.73 2.87 -2.81
C GLU A 119 22.24 3.99 -1.91
N MET A 120 20.91 4.08 -1.73
CA MET A 120 20.34 4.90 -0.68
C MET A 120 19.72 4.01 0.39
N TYR A 121 20.19 4.17 1.62
CA TYR A 121 19.69 3.41 2.75
C TYR A 121 19.44 4.33 3.94
N GLY A 122 18.50 3.97 4.75
CA GLY A 122 18.16 4.74 5.94
C GLY A 122 17.04 4.04 6.70
N GLU A 123 16.83 4.52 7.90
CA GLU A 123 15.82 3.95 8.77
C GLU A 123 14.41 4.42 8.37
N PHE A 124 13.43 3.57 8.68
CA PHE A 124 12.02 3.86 8.41
C PHE A 124 11.48 4.90 9.41
N GLY A 125 11.90 6.11 9.29
CA GLY A 125 11.38 7.17 10.12
C GLY A 125 10.67 8.24 9.28
N SER A 126 9.36 8.43 9.46
CA SER A 126 8.60 9.35 8.61
C SER A 126 7.99 10.53 9.37
N GLY A 127 8.23 10.66 10.68
CA GLY A 127 7.52 11.61 11.53
C GLY A 127 6.01 11.34 11.58
N LYS A 128 5.59 10.10 11.40
CA LYS A 128 4.21 9.64 11.33
C LYS A 128 3.78 9.01 12.64
N CYS A 129 3.87 9.74 13.71
CA CYS A 129 3.59 9.25 15.05
C CYS A 129 2.21 9.68 15.54
N MET A 130 1.73 9.00 16.58
CA MET A 130 0.53 9.33 17.32
C MET A 130 0.89 9.67 18.77
N THR A 131 0.00 10.41 19.46
CA THR A 131 0.22 10.76 20.87
C THR A 131 0.19 9.54 21.77
N LYS A 132 0.80 9.66 22.95
CA LYS A 132 1.00 8.59 23.94
C LYS A 132 -0.28 7.84 24.33
N ASN A 133 -1.41 8.54 24.38
CA ASN A 133 -2.71 7.98 24.79
C ASN A 133 -3.47 7.30 23.64
N SER A 134 -2.92 7.29 22.44
CA SER A 134 -3.57 6.65 21.30
C SER A 134 -3.67 5.15 21.50
N THR A 135 -4.87 4.61 21.35
CA THR A 135 -5.12 3.18 21.48
C THR A 135 -4.58 2.44 20.25
N VAL A 136 -3.92 1.31 20.48
CA VAL A 136 -3.41 0.42 19.45
C VAL A 136 -3.82 -1.01 19.72
N LEU A 137 -4.14 -1.74 18.63
CA LEU A 137 -4.37 -3.16 18.66
C LEU A 137 -3.15 -3.88 18.09
N TYR A 138 -2.51 -4.70 18.89
CA TYR A 138 -1.38 -5.51 18.47
C TYR A 138 -1.45 -6.92 19.06
N PHE A 139 -0.61 -7.84 18.57
CA PHE A 139 -0.61 -9.24 18.96
C PHE A 139 0.81 -9.66 19.35
N ASN A 140 0.90 -10.36 20.46
CA ASN A 140 2.09 -11.09 20.87
C ASN A 140 1.75 -12.58 20.89
N ASP A 141 2.47 -13.40 20.12
CA ASP A 141 2.19 -14.82 19.97
C ASP A 141 0.69 -15.14 19.74
N ARG A 142 0.04 -14.36 18.89
CA ARG A 142 -1.40 -14.41 18.56
C ARG A 142 -2.36 -13.94 19.68
N HIS A 143 -1.84 -13.55 20.86
CA HIS A 143 -2.66 -12.94 21.89
C HIS A 143 -2.85 -11.45 21.62
N PRO A 144 -4.11 -10.97 21.50
CA PRO A 144 -4.37 -9.55 21.28
C PRO A 144 -4.09 -8.72 22.52
N HIS A 145 -3.60 -7.51 22.29
CA HIS A 145 -3.45 -6.46 23.28
C HIS A 145 -4.11 -5.19 22.75
N LEU A 146 -4.93 -4.57 23.57
CA LEU A 146 -5.59 -3.30 23.26
C LEU A 146 -5.28 -2.32 24.38
N GLU A 147 -4.31 -1.47 24.20
CA GLU A 147 -3.80 -0.53 25.20
C GLU A 147 -3.26 0.74 24.55
N SER A 148 -2.78 1.71 25.35
CA SER A 148 -2.14 2.88 24.79
C SER A 148 -0.82 2.50 24.12
N ILE A 149 -0.44 3.26 23.08
CA ILE A 149 0.83 3.02 22.40
C ILE A 149 2.04 3.26 23.30
N GLU A 150 1.91 4.17 24.29
CA GLU A 150 2.92 4.40 25.32
C GLU A 150 3.11 3.16 26.21
N ASP A 151 2.01 2.55 26.70
CA ASP A 151 2.09 1.35 27.53
C ASP A 151 2.72 0.19 26.76
N ALA A 152 2.32 0.01 25.51
CA ALA A 152 2.95 -0.97 24.61
C ALA A 152 4.43 -0.70 24.45
N TYR A 153 4.84 0.55 24.16
CA TYR A 153 6.24 0.92 24.02
C TYR A 153 7.03 0.67 25.31
N LEU A 154 6.56 1.16 26.45
CA LEU A 154 7.25 1.04 27.75
C LEU A 154 7.37 -0.42 28.20
N LYS A 155 6.35 -1.24 27.94
CA LYS A 155 6.38 -2.69 28.22
C LYS A 155 7.52 -3.37 27.46
N TYR A 156 7.62 -3.15 26.17
CA TYR A 156 8.64 -3.78 25.34
C TYR A 156 10.02 -3.14 25.53
N ALA A 157 10.10 -1.85 25.85
CA ALA A 157 11.35 -1.19 26.23
C ALA A 157 11.98 -1.80 27.50
N ARG A 158 11.15 -2.18 28.47
CA ARG A 158 11.63 -2.89 29.69
C ARG A 158 12.12 -4.31 29.39
N LEU A 159 11.50 -4.99 28.42
CA LEU A 159 11.82 -6.39 28.08
C LEU A 159 13.03 -6.52 27.15
N HIS A 160 13.16 -5.63 26.19
CA HIS A 160 14.13 -5.72 25.09
C HIS A 160 15.18 -4.59 25.10
N GLY A 161 15.01 -3.60 25.99
CA GLY A 161 15.79 -2.37 25.96
C GLY A 161 15.34 -1.43 24.84
N GLU A 162 15.60 -0.15 25.03
CA GLU A 162 15.46 0.85 23.97
C GLU A 162 16.84 1.37 23.55
N ALA A 163 17.01 1.67 22.28
CA ALA A 163 18.23 2.26 21.72
C ALA A 163 17.92 3.64 21.14
N PRO A 164 18.84 4.60 21.22
CA PRO A 164 18.73 5.83 20.47
C PRO A 164 18.53 5.53 18.97
N PHE A 165 17.59 6.23 18.37
CA PHE A 165 17.17 6.00 17.02
C PHE A 165 16.63 7.29 16.42
N GLU A 166 17.29 7.85 15.40
CA GLU A 166 16.98 9.18 14.85
C GLU A 166 16.88 10.26 15.96
N ASP A 167 15.81 11.08 15.91
CA ASP A 167 15.50 12.10 16.93
C ASP A 167 14.78 11.52 18.18
N GLY A 168 14.72 10.20 18.31
CA GLY A 168 13.98 9.50 19.34
C GLY A 168 14.63 8.21 19.81
N PHE A 169 13.82 7.20 20.11
CA PHE A 169 14.23 5.90 20.59
C PHE A 169 13.41 4.80 19.93
N ALA A 170 14.05 3.65 19.69
CA ALA A 170 13.38 2.47 19.17
C ALA A 170 13.58 1.24 20.04
N VAL A 171 12.58 0.37 20.06
CA VAL A 171 12.58 -0.97 20.64
C VAL A 171 12.49 -1.97 19.50
N SER A 172 13.58 -2.65 19.19
CA SER A 172 13.66 -3.63 18.12
C SER A 172 13.60 -5.07 18.64
N GLY A 173 13.23 -6.01 17.76
CA GLY A 173 13.21 -7.45 18.09
C GLY A 173 12.00 -7.92 18.90
N ALA A 174 11.06 -7.04 19.25
CA ALA A 174 9.82 -7.43 19.90
C ALA A 174 8.97 -8.32 18.96
N PRO A 175 8.39 -9.44 19.45
CA PRO A 175 7.56 -10.35 18.64
C PRO A 175 6.14 -9.79 18.47
N ILE A 176 6.03 -8.60 17.87
CA ILE A 176 4.77 -7.89 17.72
C ILE A 176 4.24 -8.06 16.31
N HIS A 177 2.94 -8.37 16.21
CA HIS A 177 2.18 -8.31 14.97
C HIS A 177 1.06 -7.29 15.12
N VAL A 178 0.70 -6.63 14.03
CA VAL A 178 -0.39 -5.66 13.96
C VAL A 178 -1.36 -6.06 12.84
N LEU A 179 -2.61 -5.63 12.92
CA LEU A 179 -3.52 -5.74 11.79
C LEU A 179 -3.22 -4.60 10.82
N GLY A 180 -2.87 -4.93 9.60
CA GLY A 180 -2.49 -3.97 8.58
C GLY A 180 -3.02 -4.33 7.20
N LEU A 181 -2.45 -3.71 6.17
CA LEU A 181 -2.75 -3.96 4.76
C LEU A 181 -1.53 -4.54 4.05
N PRO A 182 -1.07 -5.76 4.43
CA PRO A 182 0.00 -6.42 3.69
C PRO A 182 -0.42 -6.67 2.25
N SER A 183 0.55 -7.04 1.42
CA SER A 183 0.35 -7.33 0.00
C SER A 183 -0.74 -8.37 -0.30
N ALA A 184 -0.96 -9.30 0.63
CA ALA A 184 -2.00 -10.33 0.53
C ALA A 184 -3.42 -9.83 0.87
N GLY A 185 -3.59 -8.57 1.28
CA GLY A 185 -4.85 -7.98 1.72
C GLY A 185 -4.89 -7.68 3.22
N PHE A 186 -6.06 -7.39 3.79
CA PHE A 186 -6.19 -7.07 5.20
C PHE A 186 -5.89 -8.28 6.10
N GLY A 187 -4.94 -8.15 7.03
CA GLY A 187 -4.53 -9.24 7.91
C GLY A 187 -3.42 -8.90 8.88
N LEU A 188 -2.89 -9.93 9.56
CA LEU A 188 -1.77 -9.78 10.48
C LEU A 188 -0.46 -9.58 9.70
N THR A 189 0.31 -8.58 10.13
CA THR A 189 1.66 -8.31 9.64
C THR A 189 2.59 -8.03 10.81
N ARG A 190 3.89 -8.32 10.64
CA ARG A 190 4.89 -8.15 11.70
C ARG A 190 5.33 -6.69 11.79
N ALA A 191 5.34 -6.14 13.00
CA ALA A 191 6.05 -4.90 13.29
C ALA A 191 7.53 -5.24 13.58
N SER A 192 8.45 -4.50 12.97
CA SER A 192 9.90 -4.69 13.16
C SER A 192 10.43 -3.97 14.40
N ALA A 193 9.77 -2.88 14.80
CA ALA A 193 10.10 -2.08 15.98
C ALA A 193 8.91 -1.25 16.46
N LEU A 194 9.00 -0.78 17.72
CA LEU A 194 8.23 0.37 18.22
C LEU A 194 9.17 1.57 18.25
N TYR A 195 8.66 2.74 17.97
CA TYR A 195 9.39 3.99 17.89
C TYR A 195 8.74 5.08 18.72
N ARG A 196 9.54 6.02 19.29
CA ARG A 196 9.07 7.26 19.89
C ARG A 196 9.98 8.43 19.56
N GLU A 197 9.41 9.60 19.37
CA GLU A 197 10.12 10.88 19.20
C GLU A 197 9.41 12.02 19.94
N ARG A 198 10.05 13.19 20.05
CA ARG A 198 9.41 14.40 20.56
C ARG A 198 8.68 15.13 19.44
N ALA A 199 7.48 15.65 19.72
CA ALA A 199 6.74 16.48 18.79
C ALA A 199 6.35 17.81 19.41
N ASP A 200 6.41 18.88 18.62
CA ASP A 200 6.02 20.23 19.06
C ASP A 200 4.55 20.54 18.72
N GLU A 201 3.97 19.82 17.76
CA GLU A 201 2.61 20.02 17.28
C GLU A 201 1.97 18.69 16.87
N VAL A 202 0.68 18.53 17.14
CA VAL A 202 -0.15 17.43 16.69
C VAL A 202 -1.48 17.92 16.11
N TYR A 203 -2.04 17.10 15.23
CA TYR A 203 -3.34 17.31 14.60
C TYR A 203 -4.37 16.43 15.30
N CYS A 204 -5.36 17.07 15.92
CA CYS A 204 -6.52 16.40 16.50
C CYS A 204 -7.60 16.30 15.43
N ILE A 205 -7.83 15.09 14.94
CA ILE A 205 -8.81 14.77 13.89
C ILE A 205 -9.98 14.03 14.51
N ARG A 206 -11.19 14.54 14.30
CA ARG A 206 -12.43 13.91 14.77
C ARG A 206 -13.26 13.45 13.59
N THR A 207 -13.88 12.29 13.73
CA THR A 207 -14.76 11.74 12.70
C THR A 207 -16.22 11.75 13.12
N SER A 208 -17.11 11.54 12.17
CA SER A 208 -18.56 11.54 12.38
C SER A 208 -19.03 10.43 13.33
N ARG A 209 -18.27 9.33 13.42
CA ARG A 209 -18.52 8.22 14.35
C ARG A 209 -17.94 8.49 15.76
N GLY A 210 -17.23 9.59 15.94
CA GLY A 210 -16.61 9.95 17.20
C GLY A 210 -15.22 9.34 17.44
N ALA A 211 -14.56 8.84 16.40
CA ALA A 211 -13.14 8.54 16.50
C ALA A 211 -12.33 9.82 16.68
N VAL A 212 -11.31 9.76 17.53
CA VAL A 212 -10.39 10.86 17.78
C VAL A 212 -8.97 10.36 17.55
N PHE A 213 -8.24 11.07 16.69
CA PHE A 213 -6.84 10.79 16.39
C PHE A 213 -6.01 12.02 16.72
N GLU A 214 -5.00 11.85 17.53
CA GLU A 214 -4.01 12.88 17.80
C GLU A 214 -2.68 12.40 17.21
N VAL A 215 -2.30 12.98 16.08
CA VAL A 215 -1.21 12.50 15.24
C VAL A 215 -0.31 13.65 14.79
N THR A 216 0.93 13.33 14.43
CA THR A 216 1.82 14.31 13.81
C THR A 216 1.33 14.72 12.42
N LYS A 217 1.74 15.87 11.92
CA LYS A 217 1.33 16.43 10.62
C LYS A 217 1.58 15.51 9.42
N ALA A 218 2.62 14.70 9.50
CA ALA A 218 3.01 13.78 8.44
C ALA A 218 2.27 12.43 8.50
N HIS A 219 1.53 12.16 9.58
CA HIS A 219 0.76 10.93 9.73
C HIS A 219 -0.30 10.81 8.64
N ARG A 220 -0.38 9.65 7.97
CA ARG A 220 -1.25 9.48 6.80
C ARG A 220 -2.46 8.63 7.10
N PHE A 221 -3.58 9.03 6.50
CA PHE A 221 -4.83 8.30 6.51
C PHE A 221 -5.21 7.87 5.10
N LEU A 222 -5.76 6.67 4.99
CA LEU A 222 -6.28 6.18 3.72
C LEU A 222 -7.63 6.85 3.47
N THR A 223 -7.73 7.59 2.37
CA THR A 223 -8.91 8.39 2.00
C THR A 223 -9.25 8.24 0.52
N VAL A 224 -10.35 8.85 0.06
CA VAL A 224 -10.74 8.89 -1.35
C VAL A 224 -10.64 10.33 -1.85
N THR A 225 -9.75 10.53 -2.80
CA THR A 225 -9.54 11.80 -3.51
C THR A 225 -10.16 11.76 -4.90
N THR A 226 -9.94 12.79 -5.70
CA THR A 226 -10.30 12.78 -7.13
C THR A 226 -9.52 11.75 -7.96
N GLN A 227 -8.40 11.26 -7.43
CA GLN A 227 -7.55 10.26 -8.07
C GLN A 227 -7.80 8.84 -7.54
N GLY A 228 -8.75 8.66 -6.63
CA GLY A 228 -9.12 7.37 -6.05
C GLY A 228 -8.74 7.20 -4.59
N VAL A 229 -8.57 5.94 -4.17
CA VAL A 229 -8.16 5.58 -2.80
C VAL A 229 -6.67 5.87 -2.63
N GLN A 230 -6.34 6.76 -1.70
CA GLN A 230 -4.97 7.25 -1.49
C GLN A 230 -4.64 7.48 -0.01
N TRP A 231 -3.35 7.45 0.31
CA TRP A 231 -2.80 7.83 1.59
C TRP A 231 -2.48 9.32 1.64
N VAL A 232 -3.23 10.08 2.44
CA VAL A 232 -3.12 11.54 2.56
C VAL A 232 -2.61 11.92 3.95
N PRO A 233 -1.58 12.78 4.09
CA PRO A 233 -1.07 13.21 5.39
C PRO A 233 -2.08 14.09 6.13
N ALA A 234 -2.07 14.03 7.47
CA ALA A 234 -2.99 14.74 8.35
C ALA A 234 -3.10 16.24 8.04
N VAL A 235 -1.98 16.88 7.72
CA VAL A 235 -1.92 18.30 7.36
C VAL A 235 -2.70 18.67 6.09
N LYS A 236 -2.94 17.70 5.19
CA LYS A 236 -3.66 17.92 3.92
C LYS A 236 -5.10 17.40 3.92
N LEU A 237 -5.52 16.73 4.97
CA LEU A 237 -6.89 16.29 5.10
C LEU A 237 -7.83 17.50 5.27
N LEU A 238 -9.03 17.34 4.77
CA LEU A 238 -10.07 18.35 4.86
C LEU A 238 -11.30 17.79 5.58
N VAL A 239 -12.05 18.66 6.22
CA VAL A 239 -13.38 18.29 6.74
C VAL A 239 -14.25 17.79 5.59
N GLY A 240 -14.90 16.65 5.80
CA GLY A 240 -15.67 15.92 4.78
C GLY A 240 -14.87 14.87 4.03
N ASP A 241 -13.56 14.70 4.29
CA ASP A 241 -12.79 13.58 3.75
C ASP A 241 -13.22 12.27 4.39
N PRO A 242 -13.42 11.20 3.59
CA PRO A 242 -13.62 9.87 4.13
C PRO A 242 -12.28 9.30 4.63
N VAL A 243 -12.28 8.63 5.77
CA VAL A 243 -11.13 7.85 6.25
C VAL A 243 -11.49 6.38 6.31
N ALA A 244 -10.58 5.53 5.85
CA ALA A 244 -10.78 4.09 5.77
C ALA A 244 -10.63 3.44 7.14
N ALA A 245 -11.51 2.47 7.40
CA ALA A 245 -11.51 1.60 8.57
C ALA A 245 -11.71 0.13 8.14
N PRO A 246 -11.32 -0.86 8.94
CA PRO A 246 -11.64 -2.24 8.65
C PRO A 246 -13.17 -2.48 8.68
N LYS A 247 -13.68 -3.36 7.84
CA LYS A 247 -15.10 -3.77 7.87
C LYS A 247 -15.40 -4.69 9.06
N SER A 248 -14.44 -5.51 9.42
CA SER A 248 -14.45 -6.37 10.59
C SER A 248 -13.00 -6.63 11.00
N ILE A 249 -12.82 -7.03 12.24
CA ILE A 249 -11.51 -7.38 12.79
C ILE A 249 -11.41 -8.90 12.85
N PRO A 250 -10.65 -9.55 11.96
CA PRO A 250 -10.51 -11.00 11.95
C PRO A 250 -9.68 -11.45 13.16
N MET A 251 -10.25 -12.28 13.98
CA MET A 251 -9.56 -12.98 15.08
C MET A 251 -10.19 -14.36 15.27
N GLU A 252 -9.36 -15.34 15.50
CA GLU A 252 -9.80 -16.71 15.81
C GLU A 252 -9.01 -17.21 17.01
N GLY A 253 -9.70 -17.71 18.02
CA GLY A 253 -9.04 -18.29 19.18
C GLY A 253 -9.89 -18.25 20.44
N GLY A 254 -9.24 -18.58 21.55
CA GLY A 254 -9.83 -18.58 22.88
C GLY A 254 -10.66 -19.81 23.20
N SER A 255 -10.61 -20.21 24.47
CA SER A 255 -11.33 -21.36 25.02
C SER A 255 -12.52 -20.95 25.89
N LEU A 256 -12.85 -19.65 25.95
CA LEU A 256 -13.94 -19.15 26.78
C LEU A 256 -15.29 -19.71 26.27
N SER A 257 -16.15 -20.14 27.19
CA SER A 257 -17.50 -20.57 26.85
C SER A 257 -18.45 -19.39 26.66
N GLU A 258 -19.54 -19.59 25.95
CA GLU A 258 -20.58 -18.58 25.76
C GLU A 258 -21.23 -18.17 27.10
N ASP A 259 -21.47 -19.11 28.00
CA ASP A 259 -22.00 -18.87 29.34
C ASP A 259 -21.02 -18.04 30.19
N ASP A 260 -19.71 -18.36 30.13
CA ASP A 260 -18.67 -17.59 30.81
C ASP A 260 -18.60 -16.15 30.25
N ALA A 261 -18.69 -16.01 28.94
CA ALA A 261 -18.67 -14.68 28.28
C ALA A 261 -19.91 -13.85 28.64
N TYR A 262 -21.10 -14.46 28.66
CA TYR A 262 -22.31 -13.76 29.05
C TYR A 262 -22.24 -13.29 30.51
N PHE A 263 -21.76 -14.17 31.43
CA PHE A 263 -21.55 -13.83 32.83
C PHE A 263 -20.54 -12.67 33.00
N LEU A 264 -19.42 -12.69 32.28
CA LEU A 264 -18.42 -11.61 32.26
C LEU A 264 -19.04 -10.30 31.75
N GLY A 265 -19.88 -10.35 30.73
CA GLY A 265 -20.60 -9.20 30.22
C GLY A 265 -21.51 -8.56 31.26
N LEU A 266 -22.33 -9.37 31.96
CA LEU A 266 -23.18 -8.94 33.07
C LEU A 266 -22.35 -8.35 34.21
N PHE A 267 -21.22 -8.97 34.55
CA PHE A 267 -20.37 -8.50 35.65
C PHE A 267 -19.67 -7.18 35.30
N VAL A 268 -19.22 -7.00 34.05
CA VAL A 268 -18.67 -5.72 33.58
C VAL A 268 -19.72 -4.63 33.65
N ALA A 269 -20.99 -4.92 33.33
CA ALA A 269 -22.09 -3.96 33.46
C ALA A 269 -22.41 -3.68 34.97
N GLU A 270 -22.85 -4.68 35.68
CA GLU A 270 -23.53 -4.53 36.96
C GLU A 270 -22.69 -4.98 38.18
N GLY A 271 -21.47 -5.49 37.94
CA GLY A 271 -20.62 -6.01 39.01
C GLY A 271 -20.03 -4.94 39.92
N THR A 272 -19.85 -5.29 41.18
CA THR A 272 -19.21 -4.47 42.23
C THR A 272 -18.00 -5.20 42.79
N ALA A 273 -16.99 -4.44 43.22
CA ALA A 273 -15.73 -4.97 43.74
C ALA A 273 -15.69 -5.18 45.26
N ASN A 274 -16.51 -4.49 46.02
CA ASN A 274 -16.50 -4.60 47.49
C ASN A 274 -17.91 -4.39 48.09
N PRO A 275 -18.58 -5.51 48.44
CA PRO A 275 -18.21 -6.89 48.18
C PRO A 275 -18.33 -7.26 46.73
N VAL A 276 -17.62 -8.31 46.31
CA VAL A 276 -17.72 -8.82 44.93
C VAL A 276 -19.11 -9.43 44.73
N SER A 277 -19.91 -8.72 43.95
CA SER A 277 -21.32 -9.05 43.78
C SER A 277 -21.84 -8.53 42.42
N LEU A 278 -23.02 -8.97 42.03
CA LEU A 278 -23.77 -8.49 40.89
C LEU A 278 -25.15 -7.99 41.35
N CYS A 279 -25.52 -6.77 41.02
CA CYS A 279 -26.81 -6.18 41.38
C CYS A 279 -27.70 -6.04 40.15
N ASN A 280 -28.93 -6.60 40.18
CA ASN A 280 -29.89 -6.40 39.09
C ASN A 280 -31.34 -6.43 39.62
N ALA A 281 -32.26 -5.76 38.94
CA ALA A 281 -33.69 -5.76 39.26
C ALA A 281 -34.46 -6.87 38.51
N ASP A 282 -33.92 -7.38 37.39
CA ASP A 282 -34.60 -8.41 36.57
C ASP A 282 -34.38 -9.80 37.15
N GLN A 283 -35.49 -10.43 37.53
CA GLN A 283 -35.47 -11.76 38.16
C GLN A 283 -34.86 -12.84 37.22
N ARG A 284 -35.05 -12.71 35.91
CA ARG A 284 -34.49 -13.65 34.91
C ARG A 284 -32.97 -13.67 34.93
N ILE A 285 -32.37 -12.49 35.08
CA ILE A 285 -30.90 -12.34 35.21
C ILE A 285 -30.43 -12.97 36.50
N ILE A 286 -31.11 -12.67 37.62
CA ILE A 286 -30.77 -13.24 38.92
C ILE A 286 -30.84 -14.77 38.92
N ASP A 287 -31.90 -15.36 38.37
CA ASP A 287 -32.08 -16.81 38.28
C ASP A 287 -31.04 -17.46 37.35
N TRP A 288 -30.72 -16.81 36.23
CA TRP A 288 -29.68 -17.27 35.33
C TRP A 288 -28.30 -17.28 36.01
N VAL A 289 -27.93 -16.17 36.68
CA VAL A 289 -26.65 -16.03 37.40
C VAL A 289 -26.54 -17.08 38.51
N ARG A 290 -27.62 -17.36 39.26
CA ARG A 290 -27.63 -18.43 40.26
C ARG A 290 -27.34 -19.80 39.65
N THR A 291 -28.10 -20.13 38.61
CA THR A 291 -27.96 -21.42 37.92
C THR A 291 -26.57 -21.58 37.31
N TYR A 292 -26.04 -20.54 36.71
CA TYR A 292 -24.69 -20.52 36.14
C TYR A 292 -23.62 -20.74 37.21
N VAL A 293 -23.68 -20.00 38.33
CA VAL A 293 -22.70 -20.11 39.41
C VAL A 293 -22.77 -21.50 40.07
N GLU A 294 -23.97 -22.06 40.27
CA GLU A 294 -24.14 -23.41 40.78
C GLU A 294 -23.53 -24.46 39.83
N LYS A 295 -23.84 -24.37 38.56
CA LYS A 295 -23.33 -25.30 37.54
C LYS A 295 -21.81 -25.15 37.33
N ARG A 296 -21.28 -23.93 37.29
CA ARG A 296 -19.90 -23.63 36.91
C ARG A 296 -18.92 -23.76 38.08
N PHE A 297 -19.33 -23.37 39.29
CA PHE A 297 -18.45 -23.27 40.46
C PHE A 297 -18.89 -24.18 41.63
N GLY A 298 -20.02 -24.91 41.52
CA GLY A 298 -20.43 -25.91 42.48
C GLY A 298 -21.02 -25.39 43.80
N TYR A 299 -21.47 -24.12 43.84
CA TYR A 299 -22.12 -23.56 45.04
C TYR A 299 -23.26 -22.60 44.67
N ALA A 300 -24.28 -22.53 45.56
CA ALA A 300 -25.36 -21.57 45.45
C ALA A 300 -24.91 -20.19 45.98
N PRO A 301 -24.94 -19.13 45.16
CA PRO A 301 -24.58 -17.79 45.62
C PRO A 301 -25.68 -17.22 46.53
N ARG A 302 -25.29 -16.40 47.52
CA ARG A 302 -26.24 -15.71 48.39
C ARG A 302 -26.92 -14.58 47.65
N VAL A 303 -28.26 -14.56 47.64
CA VAL A 303 -29.07 -13.49 47.08
C VAL A 303 -29.74 -12.72 48.23
N SER A 304 -29.62 -11.38 48.20
CA SER A 304 -30.25 -10.52 49.21
C SER A 304 -30.81 -9.25 48.53
N PRO A 305 -31.84 -8.61 49.07
CA PRO A 305 -32.30 -7.33 48.61
C PRO A 305 -31.19 -6.26 48.77
N TYR A 306 -31.12 -5.33 47.84
CA TYR A 306 -30.22 -4.20 48.00
C TYR A 306 -30.80 -3.17 49.00
N THR A 307 -29.99 -2.72 49.95
CA THR A 307 -30.49 -2.00 51.15
C THR A 307 -31.24 -0.69 50.80
N SER A 308 -30.74 0.06 49.79
CA SER A 308 -31.36 1.34 49.37
C SER A 308 -32.44 1.22 48.30
N ALA A 309 -32.56 0.01 47.69
CA ALA A 309 -33.51 -0.29 46.61
C ALA A 309 -33.96 -1.76 46.69
N PRO A 310 -34.94 -2.12 47.53
CA PRO A 310 -35.32 -3.52 47.81
C PRO A 310 -35.79 -4.33 46.60
N HIS A 311 -36.23 -3.66 45.53
CA HIS A 311 -36.61 -4.30 44.28
C HIS A 311 -35.38 -4.78 43.49
N VAL A 312 -34.18 -4.25 43.77
CA VAL A 312 -32.89 -4.69 43.22
C VAL A 312 -32.35 -5.80 44.13
N LYS A 313 -31.88 -6.89 43.52
CA LYS A 313 -31.26 -7.99 44.23
C LYS A 313 -29.75 -7.97 44.02
N ASN A 314 -29.05 -8.31 45.11
CA ASN A 314 -27.61 -8.44 45.14
C ASN A 314 -27.20 -9.91 45.24
N VAL A 315 -26.46 -10.41 44.27
CA VAL A 315 -25.93 -11.78 44.23
C VAL A 315 -24.46 -11.73 44.66
N LEU A 316 -24.14 -12.20 45.85
CA LEU A 316 -22.82 -12.21 46.43
C LEU A 316 -22.04 -13.47 46.00
N PHE A 317 -20.80 -13.27 45.56
CA PHE A 317 -19.93 -14.33 45.08
C PHE A 317 -18.92 -14.78 46.13
N ARG A 318 -18.55 -16.07 46.05
CA ARG A 318 -17.51 -16.69 46.88
C ARG A 318 -16.18 -16.78 46.08
N GLN A 319 -15.14 -17.21 46.79
CA GLN A 319 -13.76 -17.25 46.27
C GLN A 319 -13.61 -17.87 44.86
N PRO A 320 -14.23 -19.02 44.50
CA PRO A 320 -14.07 -19.62 43.17
C PRO A 320 -14.53 -18.68 42.02
N THR A 321 -15.63 -17.94 42.22
CA THR A 321 -16.13 -16.97 41.26
C THR A 321 -15.25 -15.72 41.25
N VAL A 322 -14.72 -15.28 42.39
CA VAL A 322 -13.80 -14.14 42.50
C VAL A 322 -12.49 -14.44 41.80
N GLU A 323 -11.96 -15.66 41.90
CA GLU A 323 -10.77 -16.10 41.19
C GLU A 323 -10.99 -16.13 39.68
N PHE A 324 -12.14 -16.62 39.22
CA PHE A 324 -12.50 -16.60 37.81
C PHE A 324 -12.61 -15.15 37.27
N LEU A 325 -13.18 -14.22 38.03
CA LEU A 325 -13.29 -12.81 37.66
C LEU A 325 -11.94 -12.11 37.63
N GLY A 326 -10.93 -12.60 38.37
CA GLY A 326 -9.58 -12.06 38.39
C GLY A 326 -9.54 -10.56 38.71
N ASP A 327 -8.93 -9.79 37.84
CA ASP A 327 -8.80 -8.34 38.04
C ASP A 327 -10.16 -7.61 37.96
N LEU A 328 -11.14 -8.11 37.23
CA LEU A 328 -12.47 -7.52 37.19
C LEU A 328 -13.11 -7.41 38.58
N ALA A 329 -12.85 -8.41 39.45
CA ALA A 329 -13.33 -8.42 40.82
C ALA A 329 -12.81 -7.27 41.71
N ARG A 330 -11.76 -6.56 41.21
CA ARG A 330 -11.10 -5.44 41.92
C ARG A 330 -11.29 -4.10 41.24
N THR A 331 -11.91 -4.08 40.05
CA THR A 331 -11.98 -2.89 39.19
C THR A 331 -13.14 -1.97 39.61
N LYS A 332 -12.89 -0.65 39.63
CA LYS A 332 -13.91 0.38 39.82
C LYS A 332 -14.62 0.72 38.51
N ALA A 333 -15.84 1.27 38.62
CA ALA A 333 -16.68 1.61 37.45
C ALA A 333 -15.96 2.44 36.38
N GLY A 334 -15.07 3.38 36.76
CA GLY A 334 -14.36 4.26 35.83
C GLY A 334 -13.12 3.60 35.15
N THR A 335 -12.73 2.40 35.59
CA THR A 335 -11.54 1.68 35.07
C THR A 335 -11.88 0.26 34.61
N LYS A 336 -13.18 -0.07 34.48
CA LYS A 336 -13.61 -1.36 33.93
C LYS A 336 -13.16 -1.52 32.47
N ARG A 337 -12.84 -2.74 32.10
CA ARG A 337 -12.47 -3.15 30.75
C ARG A 337 -13.15 -4.47 30.37
N ALA A 338 -13.30 -4.74 29.09
CA ALA A 338 -13.66 -6.08 28.63
C ALA A 338 -12.42 -6.99 28.73
N PRO A 339 -12.58 -8.26 29.21
CA PRO A 339 -11.48 -9.21 29.20
C PRO A 339 -10.94 -9.46 27.79
N MET A 340 -9.61 -9.53 27.66
CA MET A 340 -8.96 -9.76 26.36
C MET A 340 -9.32 -11.11 25.76
N GLU A 341 -9.62 -12.11 26.58
CA GLU A 341 -10.12 -13.43 26.18
C GLU A 341 -11.45 -13.33 25.41
N VAL A 342 -12.26 -12.32 25.69
CA VAL A 342 -13.49 -12.04 24.93
C VAL A 342 -13.13 -11.47 23.55
N LEU A 343 -12.18 -10.53 23.49
CA LEU A 343 -11.75 -9.92 22.23
C LEU A 343 -11.12 -10.96 21.29
N SER A 344 -10.36 -11.91 21.83
CA SER A 344 -9.76 -13.02 21.08
C SER A 344 -10.71 -14.19 20.84
N GLY A 345 -11.83 -14.23 21.52
CA GLY A 345 -12.80 -15.33 21.47
C GLY A 345 -13.47 -15.52 20.11
N ARG A 346 -14.10 -16.66 19.89
CA ARG A 346 -14.95 -16.89 18.72
C ARG A 346 -16.09 -15.87 18.65
N GLU A 347 -16.72 -15.73 17.53
CA GLU A 347 -17.80 -14.75 17.30
C GLU A 347 -18.96 -14.95 18.29
N GLU A 348 -19.32 -16.18 18.62
CA GLU A 348 -20.37 -16.53 19.58
C GLU A 348 -20.02 -16.04 20.99
N VAL A 349 -18.74 -16.12 21.38
CA VAL A 349 -18.24 -15.61 22.68
C VAL A 349 -18.39 -14.09 22.74
N VAL A 350 -18.01 -13.38 21.67
CA VAL A 350 -18.20 -11.92 21.58
C VAL A 350 -19.68 -11.54 21.65
N ARG A 351 -20.53 -12.27 20.92
CA ARG A 351 -21.99 -12.06 20.94
C ARG A 351 -22.58 -12.28 22.33
N SER A 352 -22.17 -13.33 23.03
CA SER A 352 -22.63 -13.66 24.38
C SER A 352 -22.17 -12.59 25.40
N PHE A 353 -20.91 -12.14 25.32
CA PHE A 353 -20.42 -11.04 26.16
C PHE A 353 -21.23 -9.76 25.96
N LEU A 354 -21.41 -9.34 24.70
CA LEU A 354 -22.19 -8.13 24.37
C LEU A 354 -23.67 -8.28 24.80
N ALA A 355 -24.25 -9.48 24.69
CA ALA A 355 -25.59 -9.75 25.19
C ALA A 355 -25.68 -9.55 26.70
N GLY A 356 -24.75 -10.12 27.47
CA GLY A 356 -24.71 -9.94 28.91
C GLY A 356 -24.48 -8.49 29.31
N TYR A 357 -23.57 -7.79 28.66
CA TYR A 357 -23.32 -6.38 28.93
C TYR A 357 -24.54 -5.50 28.63
N LEU A 358 -25.22 -5.72 27.50
CA LEU A 358 -26.41 -4.95 27.12
C LEU A 358 -27.63 -5.33 27.93
N ASP A 359 -27.76 -6.56 28.40
CA ASP A 359 -28.81 -6.95 29.34
C ASP A 359 -28.66 -6.22 30.69
N GLY A 360 -27.42 -5.99 31.16
CA GLY A 360 -27.12 -5.11 32.30
C GLY A 360 -27.35 -3.63 31.98
N ASP A 361 -26.32 -3.00 31.43
CA ASP A 361 -26.24 -1.52 31.26
C ASP A 361 -26.73 -1.00 29.88
N GLY A 362 -27.19 -1.87 28.98
CA GLY A 362 -27.65 -1.47 27.65
C GLY A 362 -29.04 -0.85 27.65
N CYS A 363 -29.26 0.15 26.83
CA CYS A 363 -30.58 0.64 26.44
C CYS A 363 -30.94 0.07 25.07
N VAL A 364 -32.00 -0.75 25.02
CA VAL A 364 -32.53 -1.35 23.80
C VAL A 364 -33.98 -0.91 23.69
N ASP A 365 -34.22 0.05 22.80
CA ASP A 365 -35.50 0.70 22.62
C ASP A 365 -35.94 0.61 21.14
N GLU A 366 -37.18 1.02 20.81
CA GLU A 366 -37.70 1.00 19.43
C GLU A 366 -36.82 1.79 18.46
N GLY A 367 -35.77 1.15 17.92
CA GLY A 367 -34.86 1.72 16.95
C GLY A 367 -33.46 2.11 17.47
N THR A 368 -33.15 1.87 18.75
CA THR A 368 -31.86 2.26 19.31
C THR A 368 -31.27 1.13 20.16
N VAL A 369 -30.00 0.84 19.95
CA VAL A 369 -29.18 0.03 20.85
C VAL A 369 -28.02 0.88 21.30
N SER A 370 -27.92 1.12 22.61
CA SER A 370 -26.86 1.96 23.16
C SER A 370 -26.38 1.45 24.52
N ALA A 371 -25.19 1.88 24.89
CA ALA A 371 -24.59 1.61 26.17
C ALA A 371 -23.86 2.87 26.68
N THR A 372 -23.84 3.08 27.99
CA THR A 372 -23.19 4.24 28.62
C THR A 372 -22.21 3.73 29.66
N THR A 373 -20.98 4.21 29.65
CA THR A 373 -19.95 3.87 30.63
C THR A 373 -19.13 5.09 31.07
N LYS A 374 -18.59 5.03 32.29
CA LYS A 374 -17.59 5.99 32.76
C LYS A 374 -16.17 5.67 32.33
N SER A 375 -15.94 4.46 31.90
CA SER A 375 -14.61 4.00 31.45
C SER A 375 -14.42 4.31 29.96
N SER A 376 -13.43 5.16 29.63
CA SER A 376 -12.99 5.41 28.27
C SER A 376 -12.47 4.13 27.60
N ASP A 377 -11.77 3.32 28.39
CA ASP A 377 -11.16 2.06 27.89
C ASP A 377 -12.24 1.03 27.57
N LEU A 378 -13.26 0.88 28.45
CA LEU A 378 -14.39 0.01 28.16
C LEU A 378 -15.18 0.49 26.94
N ALA A 379 -15.36 1.78 26.77
CA ALA A 379 -15.98 2.33 25.57
C ALA A 379 -15.20 1.97 24.30
N THR A 380 -13.88 1.97 24.38
CA THR A 380 -12.99 1.54 23.29
C THR A 380 -13.09 0.02 23.08
N ASP A 381 -13.01 -0.78 24.16
CA ASP A 381 -13.17 -2.24 24.08
C ASP A 381 -14.49 -2.63 23.40
N LEU A 382 -15.60 -2.00 23.78
CA LEU A 382 -16.90 -2.22 23.15
C LEU A 382 -16.91 -1.84 21.68
N ALA A 383 -16.24 -0.75 21.29
CA ALA A 383 -16.11 -0.38 19.90
C ALA A 383 -15.40 -1.47 19.08
N TYR A 384 -14.29 -2.02 19.60
CA TYR A 384 -13.57 -3.11 18.96
C TYR A 384 -14.37 -4.41 18.93
N LEU A 385 -15.13 -4.74 19.98
CA LEU A 385 -16.00 -5.92 20.01
C LEU A 385 -17.14 -5.84 19.00
N PHE A 386 -17.79 -4.69 18.85
CA PHE A 386 -18.79 -4.49 17.80
C PHE A 386 -18.18 -4.55 16.39
N GLU A 387 -17.01 -3.94 16.16
CA GLU A 387 -16.32 -4.00 14.87
C GLU A 387 -15.87 -5.44 14.51
N ARG A 388 -15.57 -6.30 15.49
CA ARG A 388 -15.36 -7.73 15.26
C ARG A 388 -16.55 -8.41 14.61
N LEU A 389 -17.76 -8.01 15.01
CA LEU A 389 -19.00 -8.52 14.42
C LEU A 389 -19.39 -7.80 13.10
N GLY A 390 -18.54 -6.91 12.59
CA GLY A 390 -18.88 -6.05 11.45
C GLY A 390 -19.98 -5.02 11.75
N VAL A 391 -20.27 -4.81 13.04
CA VAL A 391 -21.29 -3.86 13.50
C VAL A 391 -20.64 -2.53 13.84
N ARG A 392 -21.13 -1.47 13.22
CA ARG A 392 -20.59 -0.13 13.42
C ARG A 392 -21.26 0.58 14.57
N ILE A 393 -20.47 1.36 15.30
CA ILE A 393 -20.94 2.18 16.41
C ILE A 393 -20.60 3.65 16.17
N THR A 394 -21.29 4.54 16.87
CA THR A 394 -20.81 5.89 17.14
C THR A 394 -20.48 6.01 18.61
N ARG A 395 -19.42 6.77 18.90
CA ARG A 395 -18.98 7.11 20.26
C ARG A 395 -19.18 8.60 20.49
N SER A 396 -19.83 8.95 21.59
CA SER A 396 -19.96 10.35 22.02
C SER A 396 -19.64 10.48 23.50
N GLU A 397 -19.26 11.69 23.89
CA GLU A 397 -18.98 12.04 25.28
C GLU A 397 -20.07 12.93 25.81
N ARG A 398 -20.51 12.69 27.06
CA ARG A 398 -21.44 13.53 27.79
C ARG A 398 -20.88 13.81 29.16
N VAL A 399 -20.87 15.08 29.57
CA VAL A 399 -20.48 15.48 30.89
C VAL A 399 -21.75 15.71 31.73
N ILE A 400 -21.90 14.96 32.81
CA ILE A 400 -23.02 15.04 33.76
C ILE A 400 -22.41 15.24 35.15
N ASP A 401 -22.75 16.31 35.81
CA ASP A 401 -22.24 16.67 37.16
C ASP A 401 -20.68 16.61 37.25
N GLY A 402 -20.01 17.09 36.21
CA GLY A 402 -18.54 17.12 36.13
C GLY A 402 -17.89 15.76 35.85
N VAL A 403 -18.67 14.72 35.64
CA VAL A 403 -18.19 13.36 35.29
C VAL A 403 -18.43 13.10 33.81
N THR A 404 -17.38 12.68 33.10
CA THR A 404 -17.47 12.28 31.68
C THR A 404 -18.02 10.87 31.57
N TYR A 405 -19.04 10.71 30.73
CA TYR A 405 -19.62 9.45 30.33
C TYR A 405 -19.43 9.26 28.83
N TYR A 406 -19.09 8.06 28.44
CA TYR A 406 -18.95 7.63 27.06
C TYR A 406 -20.19 6.88 26.64
N VAL A 407 -20.86 7.36 25.61
CA VAL A 407 -22.08 6.75 25.08
C VAL A 407 -21.76 6.10 23.74
N ILE A 408 -22.02 4.82 23.63
CA ILE A 408 -21.88 4.02 22.44
C ILE A 408 -23.28 3.79 21.86
N PHE A 409 -23.50 4.19 20.62
CA PHE A 409 -24.71 3.86 19.85
C PHE A 409 -24.37 2.89 18.75
N VAL A 410 -25.11 1.82 18.64
CA VAL A 410 -25.06 0.93 17.50
C VAL A 410 -25.80 1.60 16.34
N VAL A 411 -25.10 1.90 15.29
CA VAL A 411 -25.59 2.70 14.17
C VAL A 411 -25.69 1.83 12.94
N GLY A 412 -26.88 1.36 12.62
CA GLY A 412 -27.17 0.60 11.42
C GLY A 412 -26.38 -0.71 11.31
N PHE A 413 -27.08 -1.76 11.31
CA PHE A 413 -26.55 -3.09 11.14
C PHE A 413 -27.40 -3.79 10.08
N ASP A 414 -26.78 -4.70 9.36
CA ASP A 414 -27.56 -5.68 8.62
C ASP A 414 -28.45 -6.44 9.62
N ARG A 415 -29.69 -6.68 9.25
CA ARG A 415 -30.70 -7.35 10.11
C ARG A 415 -30.19 -8.64 10.74
N ASP A 416 -29.22 -9.28 10.09
CA ASP A 416 -28.59 -10.50 10.54
C ASP A 416 -27.29 -10.28 11.34
N GLY A 417 -26.70 -9.08 11.34
CA GLY A 417 -25.40 -8.80 11.96
C GLY A 417 -25.42 -8.73 13.49
N LEU A 418 -26.50 -8.23 14.10
CA LEU A 418 -26.59 -8.08 15.55
C LEU A 418 -27.53 -9.08 16.20
N ARG A 419 -27.34 -10.37 15.94
CA ARG A 419 -28.01 -11.46 16.66
C ARG A 419 -27.30 -11.69 17.98
N LEU A 420 -27.78 -11.06 19.06
CA LEU A 420 -27.26 -11.27 20.41
C LEU A 420 -28.20 -12.18 21.20
N PRO A 421 -27.67 -13.18 21.93
CA PRO A 421 -28.45 -14.08 22.78
C PRO A 421 -28.86 -13.39 24.08
N MET A 422 -29.62 -12.31 24.01
CA MET A 422 -30.06 -11.53 25.16
C MET A 422 -31.20 -12.24 25.91
N LEU A 423 -31.14 -12.23 27.24
CA LEU A 423 -32.11 -12.87 28.11
C LEU A 423 -33.34 -11.99 28.36
N THR A 424 -33.13 -10.68 28.49
CA THR A 424 -34.17 -9.76 28.99
C THR A 424 -34.67 -8.81 27.93
N LYS A 425 -33.86 -8.46 26.95
CA LYS A 425 -34.14 -7.47 25.91
C LYS A 425 -34.18 -8.14 24.53
N LYS A 426 -35.01 -7.61 23.65
CA LYS A 426 -35.04 -8.05 22.25
C LYS A 426 -34.63 -6.89 21.38
N ILE A 427 -33.66 -7.12 20.50
CA ILE A 427 -33.27 -6.13 19.49
C ILE A 427 -34.43 -6.00 18.51
N PRO A 428 -35.00 -4.80 18.38
CA PRO A 428 -36.13 -4.58 17.48
C PRO A 428 -35.74 -4.77 16.02
N SER A 429 -36.69 -5.21 15.19
CA SER A 429 -36.49 -5.29 13.76
C SER A 429 -36.49 -3.87 13.17
N PHE A 430 -35.30 -3.37 12.81
CA PHE A 430 -35.18 -2.03 12.25
C PHE A 430 -35.75 -1.94 10.84
N ARG A 431 -36.53 -0.91 10.57
CA ARG A 431 -36.94 -0.58 9.21
C ARG A 431 -35.75 0.05 8.49
N THR A 432 -35.39 -0.50 7.34
CA THR A 432 -34.20 -0.22 6.53
C THR A 432 -34.09 1.20 5.95
N HIS A 433 -34.89 2.17 6.40
CA HIS A 433 -34.97 3.49 5.76
C HIS A 433 -33.95 4.52 6.22
N ASN A 434 -33.22 4.29 7.31
CA ASN A 434 -32.22 5.21 7.85
C ASN A 434 -30.91 4.52 8.23
N SER A 435 -30.37 3.70 7.33
CA SER A 435 -28.98 3.27 7.55
C SER A 435 -28.07 4.49 7.37
N SER A 436 -27.67 5.10 8.48
CA SER A 436 -26.63 6.12 8.56
C SER A 436 -25.26 5.57 8.16
N HIS A 437 -25.20 4.32 7.72
CA HIS A 437 -24.01 3.65 7.22
C HIS A 437 -23.96 3.74 5.74
N GLY A 438 -22.96 4.45 5.30
CA GLY A 438 -22.81 4.64 3.91
C GLY A 438 -21.40 5.05 3.57
N TYR A 439 -21.25 5.25 2.32
CA TYR A 439 -20.04 5.80 1.74
C TYR A 439 -20.19 7.32 1.76
N PRO A 440 -19.27 8.06 2.44
CA PRO A 440 -19.31 9.51 2.54
C PRO A 440 -19.38 10.21 1.17
N THR A 441 -19.86 11.43 1.13
CA THR A 441 -20.22 12.17 -0.11
C THR A 441 -19.09 12.21 -1.15
N ARG A 442 -17.83 12.21 -0.76
CA ARG A 442 -16.71 12.23 -1.71
C ARG A 442 -16.59 10.94 -2.50
N ILE A 443 -16.96 9.80 -1.92
CA ILE A 443 -16.94 8.50 -2.62
C ILE A 443 -17.92 8.48 -3.80
N PRO A 444 -19.22 8.76 -3.63
CA PRO A 444 -20.12 8.82 -4.77
C PRO A 444 -19.75 9.92 -5.79
N ARG A 445 -19.16 11.03 -5.35
CA ARG A 445 -18.65 12.06 -6.29
C ARG A 445 -17.49 11.54 -7.14
N PHE A 446 -16.56 10.83 -6.54
CA PHE A 446 -15.47 10.17 -7.25
C PHE A 446 -16.00 9.15 -8.26
N LEU A 447 -16.91 8.28 -7.86
CA LEU A 447 -17.53 7.30 -8.76
C LEU A 447 -18.31 7.97 -9.90
N ALA A 448 -19.01 9.09 -9.63
CA ALA A 448 -19.69 9.85 -10.65
C ALA A 448 -18.73 10.47 -11.68
N MET A 449 -17.58 10.94 -11.23
CA MET A 449 -16.53 11.47 -12.10
C MET A 449 -16.00 10.39 -13.06
N ILE A 450 -15.67 9.21 -12.54
CA ILE A 450 -15.21 8.08 -13.36
C ILE A 450 -16.32 7.62 -14.31
N TYR A 451 -17.54 7.44 -13.81
CA TYR A 451 -18.67 7.06 -14.65
C TYR A 451 -18.84 8.01 -15.83
N ARG A 452 -18.74 9.30 -15.59
CA ARG A 452 -18.81 10.33 -16.63
C ARG A 452 -17.67 10.20 -17.63
N ARG A 453 -16.45 9.93 -17.17
CA ARG A 453 -15.27 9.78 -18.03
C ARG A 453 -15.37 8.52 -18.90
N ALA A 454 -15.80 7.40 -18.33
CA ALA A 454 -15.84 6.11 -19.00
C ALA A 454 -17.10 5.90 -19.84
N LEU A 455 -18.28 6.12 -19.25
CA LEU A 455 -19.58 5.75 -19.81
C LEU A 455 -20.38 6.94 -20.34
N GLY A 456 -19.82 8.15 -20.21
CA GLY A 456 -20.45 9.36 -20.69
C GLY A 456 -21.55 9.88 -19.78
N GLY A 457 -21.84 11.15 -19.87
CA GLY A 457 -22.84 11.89 -19.11
C GLY A 457 -23.15 13.19 -19.84
N GLY A 458 -23.19 13.13 -21.16
CA GLY A 458 -23.45 14.31 -21.99
C GLY A 458 -24.91 14.67 -22.01
N ARG A 459 -25.22 15.97 -21.83
CA ARG A 459 -26.47 16.59 -22.23
C ARG A 459 -26.64 16.49 -23.77
N GLY A 460 -26.83 15.28 -24.29
CA GLY A 460 -27.15 15.04 -25.69
C GLY A 460 -28.52 14.40 -25.78
N ARG A 461 -29.39 15.06 -26.53
CA ARG A 461 -30.76 14.70 -26.84
C ARG A 461 -31.14 13.25 -26.55
N ARG A 462 -32.16 13.07 -25.69
CA ARG A 462 -32.88 11.83 -25.50
C ARG A 462 -33.09 11.14 -26.85
N LYS A 463 -32.25 10.17 -27.18
CA LYS A 463 -32.65 9.16 -28.14
C LYS A 463 -33.68 8.29 -27.42
N LYS A 464 -34.90 8.23 -27.88
CA LYS A 464 -35.82 7.14 -27.56
C LYS A 464 -35.08 5.86 -27.93
N ALA A 465 -34.53 5.17 -26.95
CA ALA A 465 -34.04 3.85 -27.18
C ALA A 465 -35.18 2.95 -27.52
N ILE A 466 -35.02 2.24 -28.59
CA ILE A 466 -35.87 1.11 -28.94
C ILE A 466 -35.53 0.04 -27.90
N GLY A 467 -36.37 -0.05 -26.84
CA GLY A 467 -36.19 -0.98 -25.71
C GLY A 467 -35.73 -0.32 -24.41
N GLY A 468 -36.61 0.12 -23.62
CA GLY A 468 -36.78 0.32 -22.17
C GLY A 468 -35.58 0.67 -21.24
N ALA A 469 -34.35 0.68 -21.66
CA ALA A 469 -33.17 0.71 -20.79
C ALA A 469 -32.59 2.12 -20.45
N THR A 470 -33.10 3.19 -21.04
CA THR A 470 -32.49 4.54 -20.94
C THR A 470 -32.89 5.36 -19.72
N ASN A 471 -33.92 4.97 -18.99
CA ASN A 471 -34.32 5.71 -17.78
C ASN A 471 -33.46 5.42 -16.56
N GLU A 472 -32.77 4.28 -16.50
CA GLU A 472 -32.00 3.89 -15.34
C GLU A 472 -30.62 4.57 -15.27
N ALA A 473 -29.87 4.65 -16.37
CA ALA A 473 -28.54 5.28 -16.39
C ALA A 473 -28.61 6.80 -16.14
N GLU A 474 -29.64 7.47 -16.67
CA GLU A 474 -29.86 8.89 -16.44
C GLU A 474 -30.33 9.15 -15.00
N THR A 475 -31.17 8.27 -14.45
CA THR A 475 -31.61 8.29 -13.06
C THR A 475 -30.42 8.04 -12.15
N PHE A 476 -29.51 7.13 -12.53
CA PHE A 476 -28.32 6.78 -11.80
C PHE A 476 -27.30 7.94 -11.74
N TYR A 477 -26.99 8.57 -12.85
CA TYR A 477 -26.17 9.77 -12.88
C TYR A 477 -26.77 10.90 -12.04
N HIS A 478 -28.08 11.05 -12.05
CA HIS A 478 -28.76 12.03 -11.23
C HIS A 478 -28.75 11.69 -9.74
N VAL A 479 -28.79 10.42 -9.37
CA VAL A 479 -28.60 9.98 -7.97
C VAL A 479 -27.20 10.30 -7.49
N LEU A 480 -26.17 10.13 -8.34
CA LEU A 480 -24.79 10.43 -8.02
C LEU A 480 -24.45 11.93 -8.01
N THR A 481 -25.12 12.75 -8.85
CA THR A 481 -24.70 14.13 -9.11
C THR A 481 -25.66 15.20 -8.61
N ARG A 482 -26.92 14.87 -8.32
CA ARG A 482 -27.88 15.87 -7.84
C ARG A 482 -27.68 16.21 -6.38
N SER A 483 -27.10 17.39 -6.16
CA SER A 483 -27.00 18.07 -4.87
C SER A 483 -28.36 18.44 -4.22
N ARG A 484 -29.47 18.11 -4.82
CA ARG A 484 -30.82 18.37 -4.26
C ARG A 484 -31.20 17.45 -3.10
N TYR A 485 -30.53 16.33 -2.95
CA TYR A 485 -30.61 15.54 -1.73
C TYR A 485 -29.28 15.72 -1.02
N GLU A 486 -29.24 16.53 -0.02
CA GLU A 486 -28.14 16.73 0.95
C GLU A 486 -27.80 15.43 1.73
N ARG A 487 -27.90 14.29 1.11
CA ARG A 487 -27.47 13.02 1.68
C ARG A 487 -25.97 12.98 1.63
N LYS A 488 -25.36 13.20 2.76
CA LYS A 488 -23.90 13.14 2.98
C LYS A 488 -23.31 11.75 2.68
N THR A 489 -24.13 10.72 2.59
CA THR A 489 -23.70 9.32 2.43
C THR A 489 -24.66 8.55 1.53
N ILE A 490 -24.14 7.55 0.79
CA ILE A 490 -24.94 6.52 0.12
C ILE A 490 -24.86 5.20 0.88
N ASN A 491 -25.93 4.43 0.94
CA ASN A 491 -25.95 3.13 1.60
C ASN A 491 -25.34 2.01 0.73
N ASP A 492 -25.09 0.86 1.34
CA ASP A 492 -24.50 -0.30 0.67
C ASP A 492 -25.34 -0.81 -0.51
N VAL A 493 -26.68 -0.79 -0.39
CA VAL A 493 -27.59 -1.18 -1.49
C VAL A 493 -27.39 -0.27 -2.70
N THR A 494 -27.34 1.04 -2.47
CA THR A 494 -27.08 2.03 -3.53
C THR A 494 -25.67 1.83 -4.11
N PHE A 495 -24.66 1.58 -3.27
CA PHE A 495 -23.30 1.32 -3.74
C PHE A 495 -23.24 0.07 -4.63
N ARG A 496 -23.84 -1.05 -4.22
CA ARG A 496 -23.91 -2.27 -5.05
C ARG A 496 -24.60 -2.03 -6.40
N ARG A 497 -25.66 -1.23 -6.41
CA ARG A 497 -26.33 -0.84 -7.67
C ARG A 497 -25.38 -0.03 -8.57
N ILE A 498 -24.55 0.84 -7.96
CA ILE A 498 -23.50 1.57 -8.69
C ILE A 498 -22.51 0.60 -9.33
N VAL A 499 -22.04 -0.38 -8.58
CA VAL A 499 -21.10 -1.39 -9.08
C VAL A 499 -21.72 -2.18 -10.25
N GLN A 500 -22.98 -2.58 -10.13
CA GLN A 500 -23.70 -3.27 -11.22
C GLN A 500 -23.76 -2.44 -12.50
N GLU A 501 -23.99 -1.12 -12.40
CA GLU A 501 -23.97 -0.23 -13.56
C GLU A 501 -22.59 -0.11 -14.22
N PHE A 502 -21.50 -0.10 -13.42
CA PHE A 502 -20.14 -0.15 -13.95
C PHE A 502 -19.87 -1.46 -14.69
N LEU A 503 -20.31 -2.60 -14.14
CA LEU A 503 -20.19 -3.92 -14.77
C LEU A 503 -20.97 -3.98 -16.09
N ALA A 504 -22.23 -3.56 -16.10
CA ALA A 504 -23.03 -3.50 -17.30
C ALA A 504 -22.45 -2.55 -18.37
N GLY A 505 -21.82 -1.45 -17.91
CA GLY A 505 -21.09 -0.54 -18.79
C GLY A 505 -19.85 -1.17 -19.42
N HIS A 506 -19.13 -1.96 -18.66
CA HIS A 506 -17.95 -2.70 -19.11
C HIS A 506 -18.32 -3.75 -20.16
N GLU A 507 -19.34 -4.56 -19.89
CA GLU A 507 -19.88 -5.53 -20.86
C GLU A 507 -20.32 -4.88 -22.18
N ARG A 508 -21.05 -3.74 -22.09
CA ARG A 508 -21.46 -2.97 -23.27
C ARG A 508 -20.26 -2.49 -24.10
N LEU A 509 -19.19 -2.01 -23.45
CA LEU A 509 -18.00 -1.55 -24.15
C LEU A 509 -17.21 -2.71 -24.76
N HIS A 510 -17.13 -3.86 -24.11
CA HIS A 510 -16.52 -5.07 -24.69
C HIS A 510 -17.29 -5.50 -25.95
N ARG A 511 -18.62 -5.54 -25.88
CA ARG A 511 -19.44 -5.86 -27.04
C ARG A 511 -19.26 -4.84 -28.17
N ALA A 512 -19.17 -3.55 -27.85
CA ALA A 512 -18.89 -2.50 -28.83
C ALA A 512 -17.49 -2.66 -29.45
N LYS A 513 -16.49 -3.10 -28.68
CA LYS A 513 -15.14 -3.39 -29.16
C LYS A 513 -15.14 -4.55 -30.15
N GLU A 514 -15.76 -5.68 -29.82
CA GLU A 514 -15.91 -6.84 -30.70
C GLU A 514 -16.53 -6.44 -32.04
N LEU A 515 -17.63 -5.67 -32.01
CA LEU A 515 -18.28 -5.20 -33.25
C LEU A 515 -17.40 -4.22 -34.02
N ALA A 516 -16.63 -3.36 -33.33
CA ALA A 516 -15.71 -2.45 -33.99
C ALA A 516 -14.50 -3.17 -34.63
N GLU A 517 -14.00 -4.25 -34.02
CA GLU A 517 -12.93 -5.09 -34.57
C GLU A 517 -13.34 -5.76 -35.88
N THR A 518 -14.61 -6.17 -35.98
CA THR A 518 -15.18 -6.81 -37.15
C THR A 518 -15.93 -5.84 -38.08
N LEU A 519 -15.68 -4.53 -38.00
CA LEU A 519 -16.42 -3.49 -38.69
C LEU A 519 -16.54 -3.72 -40.18
N ASP A 520 -15.54 -4.30 -40.85
CA ASP A 520 -15.52 -4.52 -42.29
C ASP A 520 -16.54 -5.56 -42.77
N THR A 521 -16.98 -6.46 -41.89
CA THR A 521 -17.89 -7.57 -42.19
C THR A 521 -19.28 -7.41 -41.57
N LEU A 522 -19.53 -6.31 -40.81
CA LEU A 522 -20.78 -6.09 -40.10
C LEU A 522 -21.98 -5.93 -41.06
N ALA A 523 -23.07 -6.57 -40.71
CA ALA A 523 -24.36 -6.24 -41.27
C ALA A 523 -24.89 -4.87 -40.76
N ASN A 524 -25.80 -4.25 -41.51
CA ASN A 524 -26.35 -2.94 -41.09
C ASN A 524 -27.03 -2.96 -39.71
N LEU A 525 -27.64 -4.09 -39.33
CA LEU A 525 -28.23 -4.24 -37.99
C LEU A 525 -27.18 -4.25 -36.89
N GLU A 526 -26.05 -4.94 -37.07
CA GLU A 526 -24.95 -5.02 -36.15
C GLU A 526 -24.22 -3.68 -36.04
N PHE A 527 -24.09 -2.97 -37.16
CA PHE A 527 -23.57 -1.59 -37.13
C PHE A 527 -24.48 -0.65 -36.34
N ALA A 528 -25.81 -0.78 -36.47
CA ALA A 528 -26.73 -0.02 -35.65
C ALA A 528 -26.64 -0.40 -34.17
N GLU A 529 -26.43 -1.68 -33.86
CA GLU A 529 -26.12 -2.16 -32.50
C GLU A 529 -24.86 -1.47 -31.96
N LEU A 530 -23.74 -1.51 -32.68
CA LEU A 530 -22.51 -0.85 -32.32
C LEU A 530 -22.74 0.63 -31.97
N VAL A 531 -23.38 1.37 -32.85
CA VAL A 531 -23.68 2.81 -32.64
C VAL A 531 -24.50 3.03 -31.38
N ASN A 532 -25.43 2.15 -31.05
CA ASN A 532 -26.27 2.24 -29.85
C ASN A 532 -25.49 1.88 -28.56
N LEU A 533 -24.48 1.03 -28.64
CA LEU A 533 -23.62 0.65 -27.49
C LEU A 533 -22.59 1.75 -27.13
N LEU A 534 -22.31 2.70 -28.04
CA LEU A 534 -21.31 3.75 -27.78
C LEU A 534 -21.74 4.65 -26.63
N PRO A 535 -20.86 4.85 -25.63
CA PRO A 535 -21.12 5.73 -24.48
C PRO A 535 -20.87 7.21 -24.80
N PHE A 536 -20.60 7.54 -26.04
CA PHE A 536 -20.34 8.90 -26.53
C PHE A 536 -21.14 9.18 -27.81
N ALA A 537 -21.38 10.44 -28.07
CA ALA A 537 -22.03 10.84 -29.32
C ALA A 537 -21.08 10.56 -30.49
N TYR A 538 -21.57 9.84 -31.49
CA TYR A 538 -20.74 9.52 -32.66
C TYR A 538 -20.25 10.75 -33.42
N GLU A 539 -20.92 11.88 -33.29
CA GLU A 539 -20.49 13.17 -33.85
C GLU A 539 -19.13 13.62 -33.33
N THR A 540 -18.69 13.11 -32.17
CA THR A 540 -17.33 13.40 -31.64
C THR A 540 -16.21 12.69 -32.40
N LEU A 541 -16.55 11.69 -33.22
CA LEU A 541 -15.60 11.05 -34.15
C LEU A 541 -15.33 11.90 -35.39
N ALA A 542 -16.10 12.96 -35.59
CA ALA A 542 -15.94 13.80 -36.79
C ALA A 542 -14.54 14.44 -36.86
N ASP A 543 -14.03 14.85 -35.71
CA ASP A 543 -12.70 15.46 -35.61
C ASP A 543 -11.61 14.42 -35.92
N ASP A 544 -11.72 13.18 -35.42
CA ASP A 544 -10.78 12.09 -35.66
C ASP A 544 -10.79 11.63 -37.14
N LEU A 545 -11.90 11.80 -37.81
CA LEU A 545 -12.12 11.42 -39.20
C LEU A 545 -11.88 12.56 -40.20
N GLU A 546 -11.57 13.77 -39.70
CA GLU A 546 -11.47 15.00 -40.51
C GLU A 546 -12.71 15.27 -41.36
N LEU A 547 -13.89 14.98 -40.78
CA LEU A 547 -15.20 15.17 -41.42
C LEU A 547 -16.02 16.24 -40.70
N SER A 548 -16.91 16.90 -41.41
CA SER A 548 -17.94 17.69 -40.73
C SER A 548 -18.92 16.77 -39.99
N ARG A 549 -19.46 17.23 -38.84
CA ARG A 549 -20.43 16.46 -38.06
C ARG A 549 -21.67 16.11 -38.87
N SER A 550 -22.07 16.94 -39.82
CA SER A 550 -23.22 16.69 -40.72
C SER A 550 -22.88 15.60 -41.74
N ALA A 551 -21.66 15.59 -42.28
CA ALA A 551 -21.20 14.53 -43.18
C ALA A 551 -21.14 13.18 -42.46
N LEU A 552 -20.53 13.11 -41.28
CA LEU A 552 -20.48 11.89 -40.49
C LEU A 552 -21.89 11.36 -40.15
N ARG A 553 -22.79 12.25 -39.72
CA ARG A 553 -24.19 11.87 -39.44
C ARG A 553 -24.86 11.26 -40.65
N ASN A 554 -24.71 11.84 -41.85
CA ASN A 554 -25.29 11.32 -43.07
C ASN A 554 -24.73 9.97 -43.47
N TYR A 555 -23.41 9.76 -43.29
CA TYR A 555 -22.81 8.46 -43.51
C TYR A 555 -23.36 7.40 -42.55
N LEU A 556 -23.36 7.65 -41.26
CA LEU A 556 -23.82 6.68 -40.27
C LEU A 556 -25.32 6.41 -40.30
N TRP A 557 -26.14 7.40 -40.77
CA TRP A 557 -27.58 7.19 -40.95
C TRP A 557 -27.92 6.28 -42.13
N ARG A 558 -27.06 6.25 -43.14
CA ARG A 558 -27.23 5.38 -44.33
C ARG A 558 -26.69 3.96 -44.09
N GLY A 559 -26.07 3.69 -42.98
CA GLY A 559 -25.42 2.43 -42.62
C GLY A 559 -23.91 2.53 -42.68
N LEU A 560 -23.21 1.37 -42.80
CA LEU A 560 -21.75 1.32 -42.83
C LEU A 560 -21.21 2.07 -44.08
N PRO A 561 -20.18 2.92 -43.95
CA PRO A 561 -19.53 3.58 -45.06
C PRO A 561 -19.07 2.58 -46.16
N GLN A 562 -19.33 2.92 -47.42
CA GLN A 562 -18.91 2.05 -48.56
C GLN A 562 -17.41 2.23 -48.90
N ASP A 563 -16.85 3.44 -48.60
CA ASP A 563 -15.40 3.71 -48.82
C ASP A 563 -14.54 2.92 -47.83
N PRO A 564 -13.64 2.02 -48.32
CA PRO A 564 -12.80 1.22 -47.48
C PRO A 564 -11.83 2.05 -46.60
N THR A 565 -11.33 3.16 -47.12
CA THR A 565 -10.40 4.04 -46.41
C THR A 565 -11.09 4.73 -45.24
N LEU A 566 -12.29 5.26 -45.46
CA LEU A 566 -13.10 5.88 -44.42
C LEU A 566 -13.53 4.82 -43.39
N ARG A 567 -13.80 3.59 -43.79
CA ARG A 567 -14.18 2.47 -42.93
C ARG A 567 -13.02 2.10 -42.01
N SER A 568 -11.78 1.98 -42.55
CA SER A 568 -10.58 1.70 -41.74
C SER A 568 -10.32 2.79 -40.71
N ARG A 569 -10.38 4.07 -41.12
CA ARG A 569 -10.22 5.21 -40.20
C ARG A 569 -11.34 5.23 -39.13
N LEU A 570 -12.57 4.90 -39.49
CA LEU A 570 -13.67 4.81 -38.53
C LEU A 570 -13.45 3.68 -37.53
N ARG A 571 -12.95 2.51 -37.97
CA ARG A 571 -12.60 1.39 -37.09
C ARG A 571 -11.52 1.79 -36.11
N GLU A 572 -10.43 2.39 -36.55
CA GLU A 572 -9.31 2.84 -35.72
C GLU A 572 -9.78 3.86 -34.67
N ALA A 573 -10.56 4.87 -35.08
CA ALA A 573 -11.08 5.89 -34.18
C ALA A 573 -12.05 5.29 -33.12
N LEU A 574 -12.89 4.35 -33.52
CA LEU A 574 -13.81 3.65 -32.61
C LEU A 574 -13.02 2.80 -31.62
N LEU A 575 -12.09 1.98 -32.10
CA LEU A 575 -11.27 1.11 -31.25
C LEU A 575 -10.43 1.90 -30.26
N SER A 576 -9.78 2.97 -30.70
CA SER A 576 -9.02 3.86 -29.83
C SER A 576 -9.89 4.39 -28.69
N ARG A 577 -11.03 5.00 -29.00
CA ARG A 577 -11.91 5.61 -27.99
C ARG A 577 -12.58 4.59 -27.08
N ILE A 578 -12.94 3.39 -27.59
CA ILE A 578 -13.52 2.31 -26.77
C ILE A 578 -12.47 1.75 -25.84
N THR A 579 -11.25 1.50 -26.33
CA THR A 579 -10.14 0.96 -25.54
C THR A 579 -9.75 1.92 -24.40
N ASP A 580 -9.65 3.21 -24.67
CA ASP A 580 -9.38 4.20 -23.63
C ASP A 580 -10.44 4.19 -22.52
N ARG A 581 -11.70 4.01 -22.87
CA ARG A 581 -12.80 3.96 -21.89
C ARG A 581 -12.83 2.64 -21.12
N LEU A 582 -12.49 1.53 -21.75
CA LEU A 582 -12.31 0.24 -21.08
C LEU A 582 -11.18 0.35 -20.05
N ARG A 583 -10.04 0.93 -20.40
CA ARG A 583 -8.94 1.18 -19.48
C ARG A 583 -9.38 1.98 -18.26
N VAL A 584 -10.13 3.07 -18.47
CA VAL A 584 -10.68 3.87 -17.35
C VAL A 584 -11.61 3.03 -16.45
N LEU A 585 -12.39 2.10 -17.00
CA LEU A 585 -13.24 1.21 -16.21
C LEU A 585 -12.44 0.15 -15.44
N GLU A 586 -11.41 -0.41 -16.04
CA GLU A 586 -10.52 -1.39 -15.40
C GLU A 586 -9.79 -0.77 -14.19
N GLU A 587 -9.26 0.45 -14.36
CA GLU A 587 -8.71 1.24 -13.25
C GLU A 587 -9.77 1.49 -12.17
N ALA A 588 -10.99 1.86 -12.58
CA ALA A 588 -12.11 2.08 -11.67
C ALA A 588 -12.49 0.85 -10.85
N PHE A 589 -12.46 -0.34 -11.43
CA PHE A 589 -12.76 -1.58 -10.70
C PHE A 589 -11.76 -1.86 -9.58
N SER A 590 -10.50 -1.49 -9.73
CA SER A 590 -9.51 -1.57 -8.66
C SER A 590 -9.90 -0.65 -7.50
N HIS A 591 -10.23 0.61 -7.79
CA HIS A 591 -10.69 1.55 -6.76
C HIS A 591 -12.01 1.12 -6.12
N ILE A 592 -12.99 0.67 -6.91
CA ILE A 592 -14.28 0.17 -6.41
C ILE A 592 -14.08 -1.02 -5.47
N ARG A 593 -13.19 -1.95 -5.81
CA ARG A 593 -12.85 -3.10 -4.97
C ARG A 593 -12.28 -2.65 -3.63
N ASN A 594 -11.31 -1.72 -3.65
CA ASN A 594 -10.71 -1.16 -2.45
C ASN A 594 -11.74 -0.41 -1.59
N ILE A 595 -12.58 0.42 -2.22
CA ILE A 595 -13.66 1.13 -1.53
C ILE A 595 -14.64 0.14 -0.89
N TYR A 596 -15.01 -0.91 -1.61
CA TYR A 596 -15.94 -1.93 -1.11
C TYR A 596 -15.33 -2.80 0.00
N ALA A 597 -14.04 -3.07 -0.05
CA ALA A 597 -13.34 -3.88 0.96
C ALA A 597 -13.26 -3.20 2.33
N MET A 598 -13.41 -1.88 2.40
CA MET A 598 -13.23 -1.07 3.60
C MET A 598 -14.53 -0.48 4.11
N ALA A 599 -14.55 -0.14 5.40
CA ALA A 599 -15.51 0.76 6.00
C ALA A 599 -15.00 2.20 5.88
N TRP A 600 -15.89 3.17 5.89
CA TRP A 600 -15.54 4.58 5.73
C TRP A 600 -16.20 5.43 6.81
N ASP A 601 -15.44 6.37 7.38
CA ASP A 601 -15.93 7.38 8.29
C ASP A 601 -15.62 8.78 7.72
N GLU A 602 -16.32 9.81 8.14
CA GLU A 602 -16.16 11.16 7.61
C GLU A 602 -15.49 12.07 8.63
N ILE A 603 -14.47 12.81 8.25
CA ILE A 603 -13.82 13.81 9.10
C ILE A 603 -14.78 14.98 9.33
N VAL A 604 -15.03 15.32 10.60
CA VAL A 604 -15.90 16.44 10.99
C VAL A 604 -15.13 17.62 11.56
N SER A 605 -13.93 17.42 12.13
CA SER A 605 -13.04 18.50 12.54
C SER A 605 -11.58 18.12 12.46
N ILE A 606 -10.74 19.11 12.21
CA ILE A 606 -9.28 19.02 12.22
C ILE A 606 -8.76 20.27 12.94
N GLU A 607 -7.97 20.07 13.99
CA GLU A 607 -7.38 21.14 14.79
C GLU A 607 -5.90 20.85 15.00
N ALA A 608 -5.03 21.79 14.64
CA ALA A 608 -3.62 21.75 15.02
C ALA A 608 -3.48 22.25 16.47
N ARG A 609 -2.72 21.54 17.29
CA ARG A 609 -2.52 21.86 18.71
C ARG A 609 -1.05 21.82 19.07
N PRO A 610 -0.52 22.75 19.87
CA PRO A 610 0.80 22.63 20.47
C PRO A 610 0.89 21.34 21.29
N TYR A 611 2.04 20.65 21.16
CA TYR A 611 2.30 19.41 21.87
C TYR A 611 3.80 19.34 22.20
N HIS A 612 4.17 19.07 23.43
CA HIS A 612 5.56 19.07 23.86
C HIS A 612 5.87 17.79 24.63
N ASP A 613 5.51 16.66 24.07
CA ASP A 613 5.69 15.35 24.67
C ASP A 613 6.05 14.29 23.62
N TRP A 614 6.18 13.04 24.07
CA TRP A 614 6.50 11.90 23.22
C TRP A 614 5.31 11.53 22.33
N VAL A 615 5.64 11.21 21.10
CA VAL A 615 4.76 10.58 20.11
C VAL A 615 5.35 9.26 19.67
N TYR A 616 4.52 8.32 19.26
CA TYR A 616 4.88 6.91 19.08
C TYR A 616 4.40 6.37 17.75
N ASP A 617 5.08 5.32 17.24
CA ASP A 617 4.69 4.61 16.01
C ASP A 617 5.07 3.12 16.06
N PHE A 618 4.35 2.28 15.29
CA PHE A 618 4.80 0.95 14.90
C PHE A 618 5.53 1.02 13.57
N VAL A 619 6.71 0.42 13.51
CA VAL A 619 7.44 0.25 12.26
C VAL A 619 6.95 -1.03 11.59
N VAL A 620 6.14 -0.92 10.55
CA VAL A 620 5.53 -2.05 9.83
C VAL A 620 6.12 -2.13 8.43
N PRO A 621 7.01 -3.10 8.16
CA PRO A 621 7.70 -3.21 6.85
C PRO A 621 6.78 -3.62 5.71
N ASP A 622 5.84 -4.55 5.93
CA ASP A 622 4.92 -5.02 4.90
C ASP A 622 3.58 -4.27 4.97
N GLY A 623 3.23 -3.62 3.86
CA GLY A 623 2.01 -2.82 3.72
C GLY A 623 2.08 -1.47 4.44
N HIS A 624 3.12 -1.22 5.25
CA HIS A 624 3.38 0.04 5.96
C HIS A 624 2.17 0.65 6.68
N ALA A 625 1.21 -0.17 7.06
CA ALA A 625 -0.06 0.24 7.65
C ALA A 625 -0.43 -0.64 8.85
N PHE A 626 -1.10 -0.04 9.83
CA PHE A 626 -1.66 -0.75 10.97
C PHE A 626 -3.00 -0.16 11.41
N VAL A 627 -3.73 -0.90 12.22
CA VAL A 627 -5.02 -0.50 12.78
C VAL A 627 -4.85 0.05 14.17
N GLY A 628 -5.35 1.26 14.41
CA GLY A 628 -5.34 1.92 15.71
C GLY A 628 -6.44 2.96 15.84
N GLY A 629 -6.48 3.64 17.00
CA GLY A 629 -7.45 4.68 17.34
C GLY A 629 -8.55 4.20 18.29
N SER A 630 -9.31 5.13 18.85
CA SER A 630 -10.46 4.83 19.72
C SER A 630 -11.62 4.16 18.97
N ILE A 631 -11.60 4.22 17.64
CA ILE A 631 -12.34 3.40 16.68
C ILE A 631 -11.31 2.98 15.62
N PRO A 632 -11.26 1.69 15.21
CA PRO A 632 -10.21 1.17 14.32
C PRO A 632 -10.10 1.88 12.97
N THR A 633 -8.87 2.30 12.55
CA THR A 633 -8.56 3.05 11.32
C THR A 633 -7.13 2.77 10.79
N PHE A 634 -6.82 2.95 9.49
CA PHE A 634 -5.54 2.61 8.83
C PHE A 634 -4.53 3.76 8.66
N MET A 635 -3.16 3.48 8.68
CA MET A 635 -2.01 4.46 8.70
C MET A 635 -0.72 4.01 7.95
N HIS A 636 0.19 4.91 7.29
CA HIS A 636 1.26 4.55 6.27
C HIS A 636 2.55 5.42 6.03
N ASN A 637 3.61 4.95 5.11
CA ASN A 637 4.97 5.54 4.82
C ASN A 637 5.65 5.35 3.41
N SER A 638 6.72 6.16 2.82
CA SER A 638 7.90 6.14 1.80
C SER A 638 7.88 6.90 0.44
N GLN A 639 9.13 7.49 -0.24
CA GLN A 639 9.04 8.37 -1.44
C GLN A 639 10.21 8.73 -2.41
N ILE A 640 11.52 8.39 -2.30
CA ILE A 640 12.58 9.01 -3.15
C ILE A 640 12.66 8.47 -4.59
N GLY A 641 12.56 7.16 -4.79
CA GLY A 641 12.68 6.54 -6.12
C GLY A 641 11.71 7.10 -7.19
N HIS A 642 10.53 7.55 -6.77
CA HIS A 642 9.51 8.11 -7.66
C HIS A 642 9.95 9.43 -8.31
N GLN A 643 10.69 10.29 -7.59
CA GLN A 643 11.20 11.54 -8.17
C GLN A 643 12.21 11.30 -9.28
N LEU A 644 13.10 10.34 -9.11
CA LEU A 644 14.11 9.99 -10.13
C LEU A 644 13.44 9.45 -11.40
N ALA A 645 12.37 8.66 -11.26
CA ALA A 645 11.63 8.12 -12.38
C ALA A 645 10.90 9.22 -13.19
N VAL A 646 10.50 10.32 -12.57
CA VAL A 646 9.99 11.51 -13.29
C VAL A 646 11.14 12.26 -13.97
N ASN A 647 12.24 12.49 -13.26
CA ASN A 647 13.32 13.33 -13.74
C ASN A 647 14.02 12.76 -14.98
N VAL A 648 14.19 11.41 -15.05
CA VAL A 648 14.89 10.77 -16.17
C VAL A 648 14.18 10.97 -17.51
N THR A 649 12.85 11.14 -17.50
CA THR A 649 12.05 11.32 -18.73
C THR A 649 12.16 12.72 -19.33
N ARG A 650 12.64 13.69 -18.55
CA ARG A 650 12.78 15.07 -19.00
C ARG A 650 13.84 15.19 -20.09
N PRO A 651 13.74 16.21 -20.97
CA PRO A 651 14.79 16.54 -21.94
C PRO A 651 16.14 16.80 -21.25
N GLU A 652 17.24 16.56 -21.96
CA GLU A 652 18.60 16.80 -21.44
C GLU A 652 18.83 18.27 -21.13
N ASP A 653 18.31 19.20 -21.94
CA ASP A 653 18.38 20.65 -21.73
C ASP A 653 17.67 21.09 -20.43
N ASP A 654 16.69 20.31 -19.95
CA ASP A 654 15.97 20.54 -18.70
C ASP A 654 16.54 19.76 -17.52
N GLY A 655 17.72 19.16 -17.68
CA GLY A 655 18.39 18.37 -16.66
C GLY A 655 17.87 16.93 -16.54
N GLY A 656 17.12 16.43 -17.54
CA GLY A 656 16.74 15.01 -17.64
C GLY A 656 17.75 14.21 -18.46
N MET A 657 17.35 13.01 -18.89
CA MET A 657 18.15 12.14 -19.76
C MET A 657 17.36 11.69 -21.00
N ASN A 658 16.18 12.25 -21.20
CA ASN A 658 15.22 11.81 -22.22
C ASN A 658 15.10 10.27 -22.29
N GLY A 659 15.14 9.62 -21.13
CA GLY A 659 15.18 8.17 -20.98
C GLY A 659 13.96 7.60 -20.29
N ASP A 660 13.82 6.28 -20.39
CA ASP A 660 12.78 5.51 -19.72
C ASP A 660 13.33 4.87 -18.44
N THR A 661 12.41 4.49 -17.53
CA THR A 661 12.72 3.82 -16.27
C THR A 661 12.30 2.37 -16.30
N VAL A 662 13.16 1.46 -15.86
CA VAL A 662 12.76 0.13 -15.39
C VAL A 662 12.66 0.18 -13.87
N TRP A 663 11.51 -0.21 -13.32
CA TRP A 663 11.27 -0.29 -11.88
C TRP A 663 11.02 -1.74 -11.48
N ILE A 664 11.95 -2.32 -10.73
CA ILE A 664 11.80 -3.65 -10.13
C ILE A 664 11.33 -3.45 -8.69
N ASP A 665 10.06 -3.74 -8.48
CA ASP A 665 9.34 -3.54 -7.21
C ASP A 665 9.33 -4.85 -6.41
N THR A 666 10.09 -4.90 -5.32
CA THR A 666 10.20 -6.06 -4.43
C THR A 666 9.31 -5.95 -3.20
N GLU A 667 8.83 -4.74 -2.88
CA GLU A 667 8.06 -4.43 -1.67
C GLU A 667 6.67 -3.85 -1.98
N GLN A 668 6.27 -3.83 -3.24
CA GLN A 668 5.01 -3.26 -3.74
C GLN A 668 4.82 -1.78 -3.37
N THR A 669 5.90 -1.03 -3.51
CA THR A 669 5.99 0.38 -3.12
C THR A 669 5.74 1.35 -4.26
N PHE A 670 5.77 0.90 -5.51
CA PHE A 670 5.50 1.76 -6.67
C PHE A 670 4.08 2.32 -6.66
N ARG A 671 3.98 3.64 -6.85
CA ARG A 671 2.72 4.39 -6.83
C ARG A 671 2.63 5.31 -8.04
N PRO A 672 1.83 4.96 -9.07
CA PRO A 672 1.62 5.80 -10.25
C PRO A 672 1.08 7.20 -9.90
N GLU A 673 0.24 7.26 -8.85
CA GLU A 673 -0.32 8.51 -8.36
C GLU A 673 0.78 9.46 -7.85
N ARG A 674 1.85 8.88 -7.29
CA ARG A 674 2.98 9.65 -6.81
C ARG A 674 3.80 10.25 -7.94
N ILE A 675 3.99 9.48 -9.01
CA ILE A 675 4.58 9.97 -10.26
C ILE A 675 3.78 11.14 -10.81
N ARG A 676 2.45 11.03 -10.83
CA ARG A 676 1.54 12.07 -11.32
C ARG A 676 1.71 13.37 -10.52
N HIS A 677 1.67 13.32 -9.19
CA HIS A 677 1.86 14.53 -8.36
C HIS A 677 3.21 15.20 -8.58
N MET A 678 4.28 14.41 -8.70
CA MET A 678 5.61 14.95 -8.96
C MET A 678 5.74 15.55 -10.36
N ALA A 679 5.09 14.97 -11.37
CA ALA A 679 5.03 15.47 -12.72
C ALA A 679 4.22 16.78 -12.81
N ASP A 680 3.02 16.80 -12.20
CA ASP A 680 2.15 18.00 -12.14
C ASP A 680 2.87 19.17 -11.44
N ALA A 681 3.64 18.90 -10.39
CA ALA A 681 4.44 19.92 -9.68
C ALA A 681 5.63 20.46 -10.48
N LEU A 682 5.94 19.86 -11.60
CA LEU A 682 6.97 20.29 -12.57
C LEU A 682 6.35 20.76 -13.90
N ASP A 683 5.01 20.91 -13.96
CA ASP A 683 4.25 21.26 -15.17
C ASP A 683 4.48 20.29 -16.35
N LEU A 684 4.65 18.99 -16.05
CA LEU A 684 4.93 17.95 -17.03
C LEU A 684 3.67 17.08 -17.28
N ASP A 685 3.56 16.51 -18.49
CA ASP A 685 2.50 15.56 -18.82
C ASP A 685 2.72 14.22 -18.09
N ALA A 686 1.98 14.03 -17.01
CA ALA A 686 2.06 12.85 -16.17
C ALA A 686 1.69 11.54 -16.89
N ASP A 687 0.74 11.58 -17.84
CA ASP A 687 0.32 10.40 -18.59
C ASP A 687 1.41 9.99 -19.61
N ALA A 688 2.12 10.95 -20.19
CA ALA A 688 3.28 10.69 -21.04
C ALA A 688 4.43 10.07 -20.22
N ILE A 689 4.70 10.59 -19.02
CA ILE A 689 5.75 10.08 -18.13
C ILE A 689 5.43 8.64 -17.67
N LEU A 690 4.20 8.37 -17.27
CA LEU A 690 3.81 7.03 -16.82
C LEU A 690 3.98 5.95 -17.89
N LYS A 691 3.83 6.29 -19.17
CA LYS A 691 4.10 5.37 -20.30
C LYS A 691 5.58 5.04 -20.47
N ARG A 692 6.46 5.83 -19.89
CA ARG A 692 7.93 5.69 -19.95
C ARG A 692 8.50 5.01 -18.70
N ILE A 693 7.65 4.49 -17.80
CA ILE A 693 8.06 3.77 -16.59
C ILE A 693 7.57 2.33 -16.69
N HIS A 694 8.48 1.40 -16.92
CA HIS A 694 8.22 -0.03 -17.07
C HIS A 694 8.36 -0.71 -15.70
N VAL A 695 7.24 -1.09 -15.09
CA VAL A 695 7.21 -1.63 -13.73
C VAL A 695 7.04 -3.14 -13.75
N ALA A 696 7.91 -3.86 -13.06
CA ALA A 696 7.80 -5.30 -12.84
C ALA A 696 7.87 -5.62 -11.36
N ARG A 697 6.98 -6.51 -10.88
CA ARG A 697 7.00 -7.01 -9.50
C ARG A 697 7.87 -8.25 -9.40
N ALA A 698 8.84 -8.23 -8.50
CA ALA A 698 9.61 -9.40 -8.15
C ALA A 698 8.86 -10.23 -7.09
N PHE A 699 8.82 -11.55 -7.25
CA PHE A 699 8.17 -12.46 -6.30
C PHE A 699 9.16 -13.17 -5.39
N ASN A 700 10.42 -13.28 -5.81
CA ASN A 700 11.52 -13.89 -5.07
C ASN A 700 12.86 -13.39 -5.61
N SER A 701 13.97 -13.79 -4.97
CA SER A 701 15.31 -13.34 -5.33
C SER A 701 15.72 -13.76 -6.75
N HIS A 702 15.38 -14.96 -7.17
CA HIS A 702 15.68 -15.44 -8.53
C HIS A 702 14.86 -14.68 -9.58
N HIS A 703 13.59 -14.41 -9.30
CA HIS A 703 12.75 -13.60 -10.19
C HIS A 703 13.26 -12.16 -10.28
N GLN A 704 13.74 -11.58 -9.17
CA GLN A 704 14.37 -10.27 -9.17
C GLN A 704 15.59 -10.22 -10.09
N MET A 705 16.44 -11.24 -10.08
CA MET A 705 17.60 -11.37 -10.99
C MET A 705 17.15 -11.51 -12.45
N LEU A 706 16.19 -12.40 -12.73
CA LEU A 706 15.63 -12.59 -14.07
C LEU A 706 15.04 -11.30 -14.66
N LEU A 707 14.43 -10.44 -13.83
CA LEU A 707 13.88 -9.17 -14.28
C LEU A 707 14.96 -8.19 -14.77
N VAL A 708 16.20 -8.28 -14.26
CA VAL A 708 17.33 -7.49 -14.79
C VAL A 708 17.75 -7.99 -16.17
N GLU A 709 17.74 -9.31 -16.38
CA GLU A 709 17.97 -9.89 -17.73
C GLU A 709 16.87 -9.44 -18.69
N LYS A 710 15.60 -9.46 -18.27
CA LYS A 710 14.47 -8.97 -19.08
C LYS A 710 14.56 -7.45 -19.34
N ALA A 711 15.10 -6.67 -18.40
CA ALA A 711 15.35 -5.25 -18.62
C ALA A 711 16.34 -5.01 -19.79
N GLN A 712 17.31 -5.91 -20.01
CA GLN A 712 18.21 -5.82 -21.16
C GLN A 712 17.46 -6.02 -22.50
N GLU A 713 16.43 -6.87 -22.53
CA GLU A 713 15.60 -7.03 -23.73
C GLU A 713 14.82 -5.76 -24.05
N LEU A 714 14.28 -5.08 -23.02
CA LEU A 714 13.54 -3.82 -23.18
C LEU A 714 14.38 -2.69 -23.78
N THR A 715 15.70 -2.71 -23.60
CA THR A 715 16.58 -1.68 -24.18
C THR A 715 16.65 -1.70 -25.70
N GLN A 716 16.19 -2.76 -26.37
CA GLN A 716 16.08 -2.85 -27.82
C GLN A 716 14.96 -1.94 -28.37
N ASP A 717 13.90 -1.78 -27.59
CA ASP A 717 12.70 -1.02 -27.99
C ASP A 717 12.60 0.35 -27.32
N PHE A 718 13.22 0.50 -26.12
CA PHE A 718 13.07 1.71 -25.27
C PHE A 718 14.43 2.24 -24.80
N PRO A 719 14.62 3.57 -24.73
CA PRO A 719 15.84 4.20 -24.25
C PRO A 719 15.95 4.16 -22.72
N ILE A 720 16.19 3.00 -22.12
CA ILE A 720 16.28 2.85 -20.68
C ILE A 720 17.51 3.58 -20.15
N ARG A 721 17.33 4.57 -19.26
CA ARG A 721 18.37 5.40 -18.62
C ARG A 721 18.36 5.32 -17.11
N LEU A 722 17.34 4.70 -16.51
CA LEU A 722 17.25 4.49 -15.07
C LEU A 722 16.72 3.09 -14.79
N ILE A 723 17.38 2.36 -13.90
CA ILE A 723 16.85 1.16 -13.27
C ILE A 723 16.73 1.39 -11.76
N VAL A 724 15.54 1.15 -11.21
CA VAL A 724 15.22 1.27 -9.79
C VAL A 724 14.97 -0.12 -9.22
N ILE A 725 15.65 -0.47 -8.14
CA ILE A 725 15.38 -1.70 -7.35
C ILE A 725 14.93 -1.27 -5.96
N ASP A 726 13.66 -1.46 -5.65
CA ASP A 726 13.08 -1.07 -4.37
C ASP A 726 12.42 -2.28 -3.67
N SER A 727 13.16 -2.97 -2.76
CA SER A 727 14.54 -2.79 -2.31
C SER A 727 15.45 -3.92 -2.78
N LEU A 728 16.76 -3.66 -2.83
CA LEU A 728 17.78 -4.62 -3.32
C LEU A 728 17.80 -5.93 -2.54
N THR A 729 17.65 -5.89 -1.22
CA THR A 729 17.94 -7.04 -0.33
C THR A 729 16.71 -7.71 0.28
N ALA A 730 15.50 -7.24 0.04
CA ALA A 730 14.28 -7.74 0.68
C ALA A 730 14.08 -9.25 0.46
N HIS A 731 14.07 -9.72 -0.78
CA HIS A 731 13.85 -11.14 -1.10
C HIS A 731 15.03 -12.01 -0.65
N PHE A 732 16.27 -11.57 -0.86
CA PHE A 732 17.45 -12.30 -0.39
C PHE A 732 17.45 -12.51 1.12
N ARG A 733 16.88 -11.60 1.88
CA ARG A 733 16.74 -11.72 3.33
C ARG A 733 15.58 -12.64 3.74
N ALA A 734 14.49 -12.61 3.01
CA ALA A 734 13.30 -13.41 3.30
C ALA A 734 13.53 -14.91 3.01
N GLU A 735 14.26 -15.23 1.94
CA GLU A 735 14.44 -16.61 1.48
C GLU A 735 15.63 -17.31 2.17
N PHE A 736 16.73 -16.62 2.40
CA PHE A 736 17.95 -17.20 2.97
C PHE A 736 18.04 -16.89 4.48
N ILE A 737 17.33 -17.66 5.30
CA ILE A 737 17.22 -17.47 6.74
C ILE A 737 18.23 -18.37 7.46
N GLY A 738 19.04 -17.78 8.35
CA GLY A 738 20.01 -18.51 9.20
C GLY A 738 21.45 -18.46 8.70
N ARG A 739 22.38 -18.86 9.59
CA ARG A 739 23.83 -18.75 9.34
C ARG A 739 24.35 -19.74 8.28
N GLY A 740 23.70 -20.89 8.13
CA GLY A 740 24.12 -21.96 7.21
C GLY A 740 24.01 -21.58 5.74
N VAL A 741 23.05 -20.73 5.38
CA VAL A 741 22.80 -20.29 3.97
C VAL A 741 23.37 -18.92 3.66
N LEU A 742 24.15 -18.35 4.58
CA LEU A 742 24.72 -17.00 4.43
C LEU A 742 25.65 -16.88 3.23
N ALA A 743 26.49 -17.90 2.98
CA ALA A 743 27.43 -17.90 1.87
C ALA A 743 26.71 -17.91 0.51
N GLU A 744 25.69 -18.73 0.37
CA GLU A 744 24.84 -18.83 -0.84
C GLU A 744 24.13 -17.51 -1.11
N ARG A 745 23.47 -16.94 -0.10
CA ARG A 745 22.85 -15.62 -0.21
C ARG A 745 23.85 -14.57 -0.70
N GLN A 746 25.05 -14.56 -0.15
CA GLN A 746 26.07 -13.59 -0.51
C GLN A 746 26.57 -13.78 -1.95
N GLN A 747 26.71 -15.01 -2.41
CA GLN A 747 27.10 -15.30 -3.79
C GLN A 747 26.03 -14.83 -4.80
N LEU A 748 24.76 -15.15 -4.55
CA LEU A 748 23.65 -14.72 -5.41
C LEU A 748 23.50 -13.19 -5.43
N LEU A 749 23.59 -12.55 -4.28
CA LEU A 749 23.53 -11.09 -4.18
C LEU A 749 24.69 -10.43 -4.93
N ASN A 750 25.91 -10.99 -4.82
CA ASN A 750 27.07 -10.51 -5.56
C ASN A 750 26.88 -10.63 -7.08
N LYS A 751 26.37 -11.78 -7.55
CA LYS A 751 26.04 -11.98 -8.96
C LYS A 751 25.03 -10.92 -9.44
N HIS A 752 23.96 -10.72 -8.68
CA HIS A 752 22.93 -9.75 -9.00
C HIS A 752 23.47 -8.30 -9.11
N ILE A 753 24.33 -7.90 -8.19
CA ILE A 753 24.96 -6.57 -8.22
C ILE A 753 25.85 -6.42 -9.45
N HIS A 754 26.63 -7.44 -9.82
CA HIS A 754 27.44 -7.41 -11.03
C HIS A 754 26.60 -7.31 -12.31
N GLU A 755 25.46 -7.95 -12.36
CA GLU A 755 24.50 -7.82 -13.48
C GLU A 755 23.95 -6.38 -13.58
N LEU A 756 23.63 -5.76 -12.45
CA LEU A 756 23.21 -4.36 -12.39
C LEU A 756 24.32 -3.38 -12.81
N MET A 757 25.57 -3.60 -12.38
CA MET A 757 26.72 -2.79 -12.84
C MET A 757 26.90 -2.89 -14.33
N ARG A 758 26.87 -4.11 -14.87
CA ARG A 758 26.97 -4.36 -16.30
C ARG A 758 25.83 -3.68 -17.09
N PHE A 759 24.61 -3.70 -16.56
CA PHE A 759 23.48 -3.01 -17.16
C PHE A 759 23.74 -1.49 -17.22
N GLY A 760 24.19 -0.90 -16.13
CA GLY A 760 24.53 0.52 -16.07
C GLY A 760 25.60 0.92 -17.08
N ASP A 761 26.67 0.14 -17.18
CA ASP A 761 27.80 0.38 -18.09
C ASP A 761 27.39 0.29 -19.57
N ILE A 762 26.71 -0.79 -19.96
CA ILE A 762 26.34 -1.05 -21.38
C ILE A 762 25.34 0.01 -21.87
N HIS A 763 24.35 0.37 -21.05
CA HIS A 763 23.25 1.23 -21.47
C HIS A 763 23.42 2.69 -21.05
N ASN A 764 24.54 3.04 -20.44
CA ASN A 764 24.80 4.34 -19.86
C ASN A 764 23.61 4.80 -18.98
N ALA A 765 23.17 3.90 -18.09
CA ALA A 765 22.02 4.10 -17.24
C ALA A 765 22.41 4.34 -15.78
N VAL A 766 21.58 5.06 -15.05
CA VAL A 766 21.66 5.20 -13.58
C VAL A 766 21.10 3.94 -12.95
N VAL A 767 21.83 3.35 -12.01
CA VAL A 767 21.36 2.25 -11.19
C VAL A 767 21.09 2.78 -9.78
N TYR A 768 19.82 2.88 -9.43
CA TYR A 768 19.37 3.34 -8.11
C TYR A 768 18.81 2.16 -7.32
N VAL A 769 19.38 1.91 -6.15
CA VAL A 769 18.90 0.85 -5.26
C VAL A 769 18.56 1.40 -3.88
N THR A 770 17.42 1.00 -3.35
CA THR A 770 17.13 1.22 -1.93
C THR A 770 17.58 0.00 -1.15
N ASN A 771 18.00 0.22 0.08
CA ASN A 771 18.41 -0.86 0.96
C ASN A 771 17.87 -0.67 2.38
N GLN A 772 17.56 -1.78 3.02
CA GLN A 772 17.12 -1.82 4.40
C GLN A 772 18.34 -1.71 5.33
N VAL A 773 18.11 -1.31 6.58
CA VAL A 773 19.12 -1.24 7.62
C VAL A 773 18.79 -2.21 8.75
N HIS A 774 19.83 -2.56 9.53
CA HIS A 774 19.68 -3.30 10.77
C HIS A 774 20.60 -2.70 11.85
N ALA A 775 20.17 -2.75 13.10
CA ALA A 775 21.02 -2.37 14.22
C ALA A 775 22.05 -3.47 14.51
N LYS A 776 23.31 -3.09 14.75
CA LYS A 776 24.35 -3.98 15.25
C LYS A 776 24.37 -3.91 16.79
N PRO A 777 23.92 -4.97 17.51
CA PRO A 777 23.74 -4.91 18.96
C PRO A 777 25.04 -4.67 19.74
N ASP A 778 26.18 -4.98 19.13
CA ASP A 778 27.52 -4.94 19.78
C ASP A 778 28.26 -3.62 19.56
N ALA A 779 27.63 -2.60 19.02
CA ALA A 779 28.24 -1.28 18.83
C ALA A 779 28.13 -0.45 20.12
N PHE A 780 29.19 -0.41 20.89
CA PHE A 780 29.25 0.38 22.14
C PHE A 780 29.43 1.89 21.93
N PHE A 781 29.86 2.33 20.74
CA PHE A 781 30.07 3.74 20.39
C PHE A 781 29.70 3.97 18.91
N GLY A 782 29.09 5.12 18.59
CA GLY A 782 28.73 5.55 17.25
C GLY A 782 27.33 5.05 16.81
N ASP A 783 26.95 5.35 15.55
CA ASP A 783 25.68 4.92 14.96
C ASP A 783 25.66 3.40 14.79
N PRO A 784 24.74 2.67 15.45
CA PRO A 784 24.63 1.21 15.34
C PRO A 784 24.05 0.76 14.01
N THR A 785 23.53 1.66 13.20
CA THR A 785 22.82 1.39 11.95
C THR A 785 23.79 0.92 10.87
N ARG A 786 23.52 -0.24 10.29
CA ARG A 786 24.27 -0.78 9.17
C ARG A 786 23.32 -1.24 8.06
N PRO A 787 23.64 -1.00 6.80
CA PRO A 787 22.85 -1.50 5.68
C PRO A 787 22.88 -3.03 5.63
N VAL A 788 21.80 -3.62 5.20
CA VAL A 788 21.68 -5.05 4.95
C VAL A 788 22.51 -5.43 3.73
N GLY A 789 23.05 -6.65 3.68
CA GLY A 789 23.91 -7.11 2.57
C GLY A 789 25.39 -7.16 2.93
N GLY A 790 25.80 -6.51 4.04
CA GLY A 790 27.17 -6.59 4.59
C GLY A 790 28.21 -6.02 3.63
N HIS A 791 29.42 -6.62 3.64
CA HIS A 791 30.56 -6.12 2.85
C HIS A 791 30.31 -6.17 1.32
N ILE A 792 29.48 -7.07 0.81
CA ILE A 792 29.28 -7.20 -0.65
C ILE A 792 28.61 -5.95 -1.21
N VAL A 793 27.47 -5.54 -0.67
CA VAL A 793 26.82 -4.31 -1.12
C VAL A 793 27.72 -3.10 -0.81
N GLY A 794 28.36 -3.12 0.36
CA GLY A 794 29.25 -2.05 0.81
C GLY A 794 30.46 -1.77 -0.09
N HIS A 795 30.98 -2.77 -0.78
CA HIS A 795 32.14 -2.61 -1.68
C HIS A 795 31.76 -2.51 -3.15
N SER A 796 30.53 -2.88 -3.50
CA SER A 796 30.08 -2.90 -4.90
C SER A 796 29.28 -1.65 -5.28
N ALA A 797 28.62 -0.99 -4.33
CA ALA A 797 27.92 0.25 -4.60
C ALA A 797 28.95 1.40 -4.79
N THR A 798 28.82 2.15 -5.88
CA THR A 798 29.75 3.24 -6.22
C THR A 798 29.53 4.45 -5.31
N PHE A 799 28.27 4.79 -5.05
CA PHE A 799 27.88 5.85 -4.12
C PHE A 799 26.99 5.27 -3.05
N ARG A 800 27.27 5.62 -1.79
CA ARG A 800 26.50 5.15 -0.64
C ARG A 800 26.02 6.33 0.18
N VAL A 801 24.71 6.52 0.21
CA VAL A 801 24.07 7.64 0.86
C VAL A 801 23.22 7.15 2.02
N TYR A 802 23.56 7.59 3.21
CA TYR A 802 22.76 7.36 4.42
C TYR A 802 21.74 8.48 4.58
N LEU A 803 20.47 8.10 4.67
CA LEU A 803 19.34 9.00 4.82
C LEU A 803 18.84 8.99 6.26
N ARG A 804 18.80 10.15 6.91
CA ARG A 804 18.19 10.33 8.22
C ARG A 804 17.27 11.53 8.24
N LYS A 805 16.36 11.57 9.20
CA LYS A 805 15.49 12.71 9.42
C LYS A 805 16.22 13.90 10.02
N SER A 806 15.67 15.08 9.80
CA SER A 806 16.04 16.32 10.49
C SER A 806 14.79 17.06 10.96
N LYS A 807 14.98 18.04 11.81
CA LYS A 807 13.90 18.88 12.37
C LYS A 807 13.07 19.55 11.26
N GLY A 808 11.77 19.74 11.52
CA GLY A 808 10.88 20.44 10.59
C GLY A 808 10.50 19.65 9.33
N GLY A 809 10.59 18.31 9.34
CA GLY A 809 10.22 17.46 8.20
C GLY A 809 11.28 17.35 7.11
N LYS A 810 12.46 17.95 7.32
CA LYS A 810 13.61 17.84 6.43
C LYS A 810 14.29 16.47 6.57
N ARG A 811 15.12 16.14 5.58
CA ARG A 811 15.97 14.95 5.53
C ARG A 811 17.43 15.38 5.47
N ILE A 812 18.30 14.61 6.07
CA ILE A 812 19.73 14.72 5.90
C ILE A 812 20.19 13.52 5.08
N ALA A 813 20.85 13.77 3.97
CA ALA A 813 21.60 12.78 3.22
C ALA A 813 23.07 12.93 3.60
N ARG A 814 23.69 11.84 4.07
CA ARG A 814 25.14 11.80 4.31
C ARG A 814 25.79 10.85 3.31
N LEU A 815 26.72 11.37 2.56
CA LEU A 815 27.57 10.57 1.67
C LEU A 815 28.58 9.78 2.54
N ILE A 816 28.41 8.46 2.58
CA ILE A 816 29.22 7.57 3.41
C ILE A 816 30.42 7.04 2.63
N ASP A 817 30.25 6.82 1.33
CA ASP A 817 31.28 6.28 0.47
C ASP A 817 31.09 6.78 -0.96
N SER A 818 32.21 7.13 -1.59
CA SER A 818 32.27 7.61 -2.97
C SER A 818 33.71 7.49 -3.49
N PRO A 819 33.91 7.16 -4.77
CA PRO A 819 35.26 7.07 -5.35
C PRO A 819 35.94 8.43 -5.54
N SER A 820 35.20 9.54 -5.56
CA SER A 820 35.72 10.85 -5.95
C SER A 820 35.25 12.02 -5.11
N LEU A 821 34.22 11.86 -4.28
CA LEU A 821 33.65 12.94 -3.46
C LEU A 821 33.99 12.73 -1.97
N PRO A 822 34.23 13.79 -1.21
CA PRO A 822 34.46 13.70 0.22
C PRO A 822 33.15 13.36 0.97
N GLU A 823 33.27 12.77 2.16
CA GLU A 823 32.12 12.64 3.06
C GLU A 823 31.56 14.04 3.37
N ALA A 824 30.27 14.21 3.17
CA ALA A 824 29.53 15.43 3.42
C ALA A 824 28.05 15.14 3.73
N GLU A 825 27.34 16.17 4.17
CA GLU A 825 25.91 16.08 4.45
C GLU A 825 25.14 17.15 3.67
N ALA A 826 23.97 16.79 3.17
CA ALA A 826 23.02 17.70 2.54
C ALA A 826 21.66 17.61 3.23
N VAL A 827 20.96 18.74 3.33
CA VAL A 827 19.62 18.84 3.91
C VAL A 827 18.64 19.11 2.81
N PHE A 828 17.60 18.28 2.71
CA PHE A 828 16.52 18.43 1.72
C PHE A 828 15.16 18.09 2.33
N SER A 829 14.09 18.44 1.65
CA SER A 829 12.72 18.15 2.05
C SER A 829 12.07 17.14 1.11
N VAL A 830 11.15 16.34 1.64
CA VAL A 830 10.30 15.45 0.85
C VAL A 830 8.87 15.92 1.04
N SER A 831 8.32 16.56 0.03
CA SER A 831 6.96 17.09 0.01
C SER A 831 6.06 16.29 -0.95
N GLU A 832 4.81 16.69 -1.11
CA GLU A 832 3.93 16.14 -2.13
C GLU A 832 4.40 16.46 -3.53
N ASP A 833 4.96 17.66 -3.71
CA ASP A 833 5.52 18.10 -4.99
C ASP A 833 6.83 17.40 -5.37
N GLY A 834 7.33 16.51 -4.50
CA GLY A 834 8.55 15.76 -4.69
C GLY A 834 9.67 16.13 -3.73
N ILE A 835 10.92 15.96 -4.20
CA ILE A 835 12.13 16.32 -3.48
C ILE A 835 12.46 17.79 -3.76
N ARG A 836 12.72 18.55 -2.71
CA ARG A 836 13.08 19.98 -2.76
C ARG A 836 14.13 20.31 -1.68
N ASP A 837 14.74 21.49 -1.73
CA ASP A 837 15.68 21.98 -0.71
C ASP A 837 14.99 22.35 0.61
#